data_72ba3abb2a27b451647a099c48d99c83
#
_entry.id   72ba3abb2a27b451647a099c48d99c83
#
_cell.length_a   1.000
_cell.length_b   1.000
_cell.length_c   1.000
_cell.angle_alpha   90.00
_cell.angle_beta   90.00
_cell.angle_gamma   90.00
#
_symmetry.space_group_name_H-M   'P 1'
#
loop_
_entity.id
_entity.type
_entity.pdbx_description
1 polymer ?
#
loop_
_entity_poly.entity_id
_entity_poly.type
_entity_poly.pdbx_seq_one_letter_code
_entity_poly.pdbx_strand_id
1 'polypeptide(L)'
;MTPTRWIWLGVIAAIPISLAAQDRLQTMPGYERAQHVAREEPAVRGGALSATWFDANAFEYSKDGKRYRYDVAARRASEIAATPADKPVDARDRPVPPAEEPDRGRQLSSATSPDGRLVARYRDRNVWVSAADGSDERQVTTDGSAASRVKYGTASWVYGEELDQRSAMWWSPDSRKLAFYRFDESRVRDYFVTLDQTKRHSKADAEAFPMAGEPNPLVDLYVYDIATREIVQLDVRGGKPFNNSAAGHYVYHVNWSPEGRELIFFRTNRRQNVMEVAAANPETGASRVILREEWPTGWINEGPRLVFLDDGRRFIWESQRNGWNNFYLYDLGGTLIAPLTSARSSEAAALVKIDERAGVLFYTARDGDNFLKLQLHRVGLDGRNDRRLTDPAFHHTVGGCMASLGMRFGLPPSPLPCGISPDSRHFIDIYQTHDIPPATRLVDAANGSVVAPLAESDITTFANLGLKKAEMFTYTAADRKTALHGLIEFPSTFDPAKTYPALVSVYGGPEFTSNTSRETFVTPNPITEFGFLVLNVDSRSVPGLGKRSLDAVYQKLGQVDIDDMTEGVKALWTRPYVDKKRVGIFGTSYGGYSALMGLLRHPEVFAAAAASSSLSDWRNYDTIYTERYMWIPQENKDGYEAGAALTYAAGLKGRLLLYYGTADNNVHPSSTLQLVDALQRAGKSFDVQVGPDQGHSSVN
;
A
#
# COMPACT_ATOMS: atom_id res chain seq x y z
N MET A 1 -63.66 46.94 44.22
CA MET A 1 -63.78 45.48 43.91
C MET A 1 -62.80 45.17 42.73
N THR A 2 -61.63 44.74 43.02
CA THR A 2 -60.60 44.35 42.07
C THR A 2 -60.19 42.91 42.32
N PRO A 3 -60.19 41.98 41.33
CA PRO A 3 -59.79 40.58 41.55
C PRO A 3 -58.32 40.43 41.41
N THR A 4 -57.70 39.83 42.41
CA THR A 4 -56.32 39.46 42.53
C THR A 4 -55.99 38.27 41.56
N ARG A 5 -55.04 38.44 40.60
CA ARG A 5 -54.56 37.37 39.78
C ARG A 5 -53.35 36.69 40.45
N TRP A 6 -53.46 35.41 40.72
CA TRP A 6 -52.36 34.53 41.13
C TRP A 6 -51.54 34.15 39.93
N ILE A 7 -50.24 34.52 39.89
CA ILE A 7 -49.26 34.05 38.92
C ILE A 7 -48.59 32.83 39.53
N TRP A 8 -48.79 31.68 38.88
CA TRP A 8 -48.01 30.48 39.15
C TRP A 8 -46.65 30.60 38.43
N LEU A 9 -45.56 30.76 39.20
CA LEU A 9 -44.21 30.58 38.73
C LEU A 9 -43.90 29.08 38.68
N GLY A 10 -44.01 28.48 37.51
CA GLY A 10 -43.48 27.17 37.27
C GLY A 10 -41.94 27.24 37.18
N VAL A 11 -41.25 26.71 38.17
CA VAL A 11 -39.81 26.46 38.12
C VAL A 11 -39.59 25.30 37.19
N ILE A 12 -39.24 25.60 35.93
CA ILE A 12 -38.71 24.58 35.02
C ILE A 12 -37.27 24.29 35.48
N ALA A 13 -37.06 23.16 36.14
CA ALA A 13 -35.74 22.63 36.39
C ALA A 13 -35.11 22.26 35.04
N ALA A 14 -34.28 23.14 34.51
CA ALA A 14 -33.42 22.83 33.37
C ALA A 14 -32.40 21.79 33.85
N ILE A 15 -32.66 20.54 33.55
CA ILE A 15 -31.66 19.48 33.66
C ILE A 15 -30.57 19.80 32.62
N PRO A 16 -29.30 19.94 33.01
CA PRO A 16 -28.24 20.14 32.04
C PRO A 16 -27.98 18.84 31.29
N ILE A 17 -28.62 18.67 30.14
CA ILE A 17 -28.39 17.53 29.20
C ILE A 17 -27.08 17.72 28.38
N SER A 18 -26.38 18.84 28.56
CA SER A 18 -25.30 19.23 27.65
C SER A 18 -23.86 18.78 28.01
N LEU A 19 -23.64 18.07 29.11
CA LEU A 19 -22.30 17.60 29.51
C LEU A 19 -22.03 16.11 29.17
N ALA A 20 -23.04 15.32 28.85
CA ALA A 20 -22.88 13.88 28.61
C ALA A 20 -22.48 13.51 27.18
N ALA A 21 -22.37 14.46 26.24
CA ALA A 21 -22.09 14.17 24.85
C ALA A 21 -20.57 14.11 24.51
N GLN A 22 -19.73 14.77 25.28
CA GLN A 22 -18.29 14.87 24.99
C GLN A 22 -17.46 13.70 25.54
N ASP A 23 -17.96 12.97 26.55
CA ASP A 23 -17.25 11.84 27.16
C ASP A 23 -17.87 10.48 26.83
N ARG A 24 -18.63 10.38 25.74
CA ARG A 24 -19.37 9.15 25.39
C ARG A 24 -18.47 7.92 25.32
N LEU A 25 -17.29 8.02 24.69
CA LEU A 25 -16.36 6.90 24.56
C LEU A 25 -15.83 6.48 25.95
N GLN A 26 -15.42 7.45 26.77
CA GLN A 26 -14.86 7.19 28.10
C GLN A 26 -15.88 6.57 29.07
N THR A 27 -17.16 6.84 28.83
CA THR A 27 -18.26 6.30 29.65
C THR A 27 -18.83 4.99 29.12
N MET A 28 -18.37 4.52 27.96
CA MET A 28 -18.81 3.24 27.42
C MET A 28 -18.28 2.07 28.27
N PRO A 29 -19.11 1.06 28.52
CA PRO A 29 -18.65 -0.19 29.14
C PRO A 29 -17.49 -0.76 28.30
N GLY A 30 -16.39 -1.14 28.98
CA GLY A 30 -15.21 -1.70 28.32
C GLY A 30 -14.10 -0.69 27.97
N TYR A 31 -14.34 0.64 28.07
CA TYR A 31 -13.33 1.66 27.74
C TYR A 31 -12.01 1.47 28.49
N GLU A 32 -12.04 1.39 29.83
CA GLU A 32 -10.84 1.20 30.65
C GLU A 32 -10.09 -0.07 30.27
N ARG A 33 -10.84 -1.14 29.95
CA ARG A 33 -10.26 -2.40 29.53
C ARG A 33 -9.64 -2.32 28.13
N ALA A 34 -10.30 -1.67 27.19
CA ALA A 34 -9.77 -1.40 25.86
C ALA A 34 -8.46 -0.60 25.94
N GLN A 35 -8.42 0.43 26.79
CA GLN A 35 -7.21 1.22 27.04
C GLN A 35 -6.11 0.40 27.72
N HIS A 36 -6.48 -0.51 28.62
CA HIS A 36 -5.51 -1.40 29.27
C HIS A 36 -4.90 -2.37 28.26
N VAL A 37 -5.72 -3.04 27.45
CA VAL A 37 -5.26 -3.95 26.39
C VAL A 37 -4.34 -3.19 25.42
N ALA A 38 -4.73 -2.00 24.96
CA ALA A 38 -3.93 -1.20 24.02
C ALA A 38 -2.56 -0.78 24.60
N ARG A 39 -2.47 -0.53 25.92
CA ARG A 39 -1.19 -0.17 26.57
C ARG A 39 -0.26 -1.34 26.78
N GLU A 40 -0.79 -2.55 26.94
CA GLU A 40 -0.01 -3.77 27.16
C GLU A 40 0.53 -4.37 25.85
N GLU A 41 0.40 -3.69 24.73
CA GLU A 41 1.02 -4.09 23.48
C GLU A 41 2.56 -3.97 23.54
N PRO A 42 3.28 -4.94 22.96
CA PRO A 42 2.77 -6.19 22.37
C PRO A 42 2.45 -7.24 23.45
N ALA A 43 1.23 -7.79 23.40
CA ALA A 43 0.79 -8.87 24.31
C ALA A 43 1.56 -10.20 24.10
N VAL A 44 2.32 -10.30 23.02
CA VAL A 44 3.20 -11.43 22.66
C VAL A 44 4.59 -10.89 22.40
N ARG A 45 5.61 -11.49 23.02
CA ARG A 45 6.99 -10.94 22.98
C ARG A 45 8.04 -12.03 22.70
N GLY A 46 9.13 -11.61 22.10
CA GLY A 46 10.39 -12.36 22.04
C GLY A 46 10.47 -13.50 21.03
N GLY A 47 9.37 -13.91 20.39
CA GLY A 47 9.37 -15.02 19.45
C GLY A 47 9.85 -14.67 18.04
N ALA A 48 9.59 -13.46 17.57
CA ALA A 48 10.07 -12.95 16.28
C ALA A 48 11.40 -12.22 16.48
N LEU A 49 12.51 -12.83 16.09
CA LEU A 49 13.85 -12.24 16.23
C LEU A 49 14.25 -11.50 14.94
N SER A 50 14.65 -10.25 15.09
CA SER A 50 15.39 -9.52 14.06
C SER A 50 16.88 -9.84 14.23
N ALA A 51 17.47 -10.54 13.25
CA ALA A 51 18.86 -10.99 13.33
C ALA A 51 19.66 -10.46 12.13
N THR A 52 20.89 -10.05 12.38
CA THR A 52 21.82 -9.53 11.38
C THR A 52 23.03 -10.46 11.29
N TRP A 53 23.31 -10.98 10.10
CA TRP A 53 24.49 -11.78 9.84
C TRP A 53 25.76 -10.95 10.00
N PHE A 54 26.67 -11.43 10.81
CA PHE A 54 28.00 -10.86 10.97
C PHE A 54 28.94 -11.38 9.89
N ASP A 55 28.90 -12.70 9.65
CA ASP A 55 29.59 -13.41 8.58
C ASP A 55 28.80 -14.71 8.22
N ALA A 56 29.39 -15.60 7.45
CA ALA A 56 28.75 -16.87 7.07
C ALA A 56 28.50 -17.83 8.25
N ASN A 57 29.21 -17.67 9.38
CA ASN A 57 29.20 -18.58 10.53
C ASN A 57 28.56 -17.99 11.79
N ALA A 58 28.25 -16.68 11.77
CA ALA A 58 27.70 -16.01 12.95
C ALA A 58 26.71 -14.91 12.60
N PHE A 59 25.68 -14.76 13.44
CA PHE A 59 24.74 -13.65 13.38
C PHE A 59 24.49 -13.07 14.77
N GLU A 60 24.02 -11.84 14.82
CA GLU A 60 23.68 -11.13 16.05
C GLU A 60 22.18 -10.84 16.09
N TYR A 61 21.60 -10.87 17.28
CA TYR A 61 20.22 -10.53 17.53
C TYR A 61 20.02 -9.97 18.93
N SER A 62 18.93 -9.23 19.14
CA SER A 62 18.52 -8.75 20.45
C SER A 62 17.32 -9.54 20.96
N LYS A 63 17.36 -9.92 22.23
CA LYS A 63 16.25 -10.59 22.93
C LYS A 63 16.22 -10.12 24.38
N ASP A 64 15.04 -9.74 24.87
CA ASP A 64 14.82 -9.31 26.26
C ASP A 64 15.79 -8.20 26.73
N GLY A 65 16.09 -7.23 25.84
CA GLY A 65 16.98 -6.10 26.09
C GLY A 65 18.48 -6.44 26.11
N LYS A 66 18.85 -7.66 25.77
CA LYS A 66 20.24 -8.16 25.69
C LYS A 66 20.60 -8.47 24.25
N ARG A 67 21.89 -8.33 23.92
CA ARG A 67 22.46 -8.75 22.63
C ARG A 67 23.14 -10.10 22.73
N TYR A 68 22.98 -10.85 21.67
CA TYR A 68 23.57 -12.18 21.54
C TYR A 68 24.27 -12.30 20.20
N ARG A 69 25.40 -13.02 20.18
CA ARG A 69 26.02 -13.54 18.96
C ARG A 69 25.84 -15.05 18.95
N TYR A 70 25.26 -15.55 17.86
CA TYR A 70 25.06 -16.97 17.65
C TYR A 70 26.15 -17.53 16.72
N ASP A 71 26.86 -18.55 17.18
CA ASP A 71 27.80 -19.33 16.37
C ASP A 71 27.07 -20.52 15.77
N VAL A 72 27.04 -20.58 14.43
CA VAL A 72 26.30 -21.61 13.67
C VAL A 72 26.93 -23.01 13.86
N ALA A 73 28.27 -23.10 13.86
CA ALA A 73 28.97 -24.38 14.02
C ALA A 73 28.84 -24.93 15.44
N ALA A 74 29.00 -24.06 16.43
CA ALA A 74 28.85 -24.44 17.85
C ALA A 74 27.38 -24.59 18.27
N ARG A 75 26.42 -24.11 17.45
CA ARG A 75 24.97 -24.03 17.74
C ARG A 75 24.68 -23.36 19.09
N ARG A 76 25.40 -22.29 19.39
CA ARG A 76 25.35 -21.65 20.70
C ARG A 76 25.32 -20.12 20.58
N ALA A 77 24.44 -19.51 21.38
CA ALA A 77 24.43 -18.07 21.58
C ALA A 77 25.32 -17.69 22.77
N SER A 78 26.05 -16.59 22.65
CA SER A 78 26.80 -15.94 23.74
C SER A 78 26.34 -14.50 23.88
N GLU A 79 26.08 -14.05 25.11
CA GLU A 79 25.75 -12.66 25.38
C GLU A 79 26.96 -11.77 25.05
N ILE A 80 26.73 -10.67 24.33
CA ILE A 80 27.75 -9.70 23.97
C ILE A 80 27.39 -8.33 24.53
N ALA A 81 28.38 -7.46 24.67
CA ALA A 81 28.16 -6.12 25.19
C ALA A 81 27.15 -5.33 24.32
N ALA A 82 26.24 -4.62 24.97
CA ALA A 82 25.34 -3.70 24.30
C ALA A 82 26.14 -2.56 23.65
N THR A 83 25.77 -2.22 22.42
CA THR A 83 26.32 -1.00 21.77
C THR A 83 25.46 0.22 22.11
N PRO A 84 25.98 1.45 21.94
CA PRO A 84 25.18 2.67 22.12
C PRO A 84 23.89 2.69 21.27
N ALA A 85 23.87 1.98 20.14
CA ALA A 85 22.69 1.85 19.26
C ALA A 85 21.55 0.97 19.85
N ASP A 86 21.85 0.19 20.89
CA ASP A 86 20.86 -0.73 21.49
C ASP A 86 20.06 -0.11 22.65
N LYS A 87 20.39 1.13 23.04
CA LYS A 87 19.55 1.85 24.00
C LYS A 87 18.22 2.21 23.33
N PRO A 88 17.09 2.05 24.03
CA PRO A 88 15.84 2.60 23.54
C PRO A 88 16.04 4.06 23.19
N VAL A 89 16.05 4.39 21.91
CA VAL A 89 16.13 5.79 21.47
C VAL A 89 14.80 6.41 21.85
N ASP A 90 14.83 7.37 22.78
CA ASP A 90 13.65 8.21 23.06
C ASP A 90 13.12 8.71 21.71
N ALA A 91 11.81 8.69 21.53
CA ALA A 91 11.18 9.13 20.28
C ALA A 91 11.63 10.55 19.86
N ARG A 92 12.16 11.33 20.83
CA ARG A 92 12.72 12.67 20.64
C ARG A 92 14.18 12.68 20.14
N ASP A 93 14.92 11.57 20.33
CA ASP A 93 16.33 11.41 19.95
C ASP A 93 16.53 10.51 18.71
N ARG A 94 15.46 10.18 17.99
CA ARG A 94 15.58 9.49 16.71
C ARG A 94 16.39 10.37 15.78
N PRO A 95 17.42 9.82 15.08
CA PRO A 95 18.09 10.56 14.03
C PRO A 95 17.03 11.12 13.08
N VAL A 96 17.19 12.39 12.75
CA VAL A 96 16.38 13.04 11.71
C VAL A 96 16.34 12.10 10.50
N PRO A 97 15.17 11.76 9.96
CA PRO A 97 15.08 10.91 8.79
C PRO A 97 16.04 11.42 7.71
N PRO A 98 16.73 10.53 6.98
CA PRO A 98 17.58 10.98 5.89
C PRO A 98 16.72 11.67 4.85
N ALA A 99 17.14 12.85 4.42
CA ALA A 99 16.63 13.68 3.33
C ALA A 99 15.10 13.74 3.23
N GLU A 100 14.56 14.95 3.25
CA GLU A 100 13.15 15.28 3.14
C GLU A 100 12.40 14.29 2.25
N GLU A 101 11.53 13.47 2.86
CA GLU A 101 10.52 12.77 2.07
C GLU A 101 9.60 13.84 1.48
N PRO A 102 9.34 13.78 0.17
CA PRO A 102 8.43 14.75 -0.42
C PRO A 102 7.02 14.55 0.14
N ASP A 103 6.27 15.63 0.23
CA ASP A 103 4.84 15.56 0.55
C ASP A 103 4.11 14.59 -0.39
N ARG A 104 2.98 14.07 0.06
CA ARG A 104 2.15 13.14 -0.70
C ARG A 104 1.90 13.63 -2.14
N GLY A 105 2.10 12.76 -3.12
CA GLY A 105 1.96 13.07 -4.54
C GLY A 105 3.05 13.97 -5.12
N ARG A 106 4.01 14.44 -4.31
CA ARG A 106 5.10 15.32 -4.74
C ARG A 106 6.39 14.53 -5.03
N GLN A 107 7.33 15.21 -5.66
CA GLN A 107 8.66 14.70 -5.96
C GLN A 107 9.71 15.47 -5.18
N LEU A 108 10.89 14.84 -5.00
CA LEU A 108 12.06 15.52 -4.47
C LEU A 108 12.40 16.73 -5.34
N SER A 109 12.59 17.89 -4.73
CA SER A 109 12.91 19.15 -5.42
C SER A 109 14.37 19.26 -5.86
N SER A 110 15.22 18.30 -5.46
CA SER A 110 16.64 18.28 -5.82
C SER A 110 17.16 16.86 -5.99
N ALA A 111 18.26 16.75 -6.76
CA ALA A 111 19.00 15.50 -6.96
C ALA A 111 20.50 15.81 -7.00
N THR A 112 21.28 15.15 -6.13
CA THR A 112 22.75 15.27 -6.11
C THR A 112 23.36 14.26 -7.07
N SER A 113 24.40 14.66 -7.83
CA SER A 113 25.12 13.76 -8.71
C SER A 113 25.84 12.63 -7.92
N PRO A 114 26.02 11.43 -8.50
CA PRO A 114 26.69 10.32 -7.82
C PRO A 114 28.08 10.64 -7.28
N ASP A 115 28.85 11.51 -7.93
CA ASP A 115 30.16 11.98 -7.48
C ASP A 115 30.10 13.09 -6.41
N GLY A 116 28.89 13.55 -6.05
CA GLY A 116 28.65 14.58 -5.04
C GLY A 116 29.01 16.01 -5.44
N ARG A 117 29.41 16.25 -6.70
CA ARG A 117 29.91 17.56 -7.15
C ARG A 117 28.84 18.51 -7.64
N LEU A 118 27.74 17.99 -8.16
CA LEU A 118 26.67 18.77 -8.78
C LEU A 118 25.34 18.51 -8.08
N VAL A 119 24.45 19.51 -8.12
CA VAL A 119 23.07 19.38 -7.64
C VAL A 119 22.13 19.95 -8.70
N ALA A 120 21.20 19.11 -9.12
CA ALA A 120 20.05 19.54 -9.91
C ALA A 120 18.91 19.99 -8.98
N ARG A 121 18.19 21.05 -9.33
CA ARG A 121 17.08 21.61 -8.54
C ARG A 121 15.90 21.95 -9.44
N TYR A 122 14.72 21.65 -8.94
CA TYR A 122 13.46 22.24 -9.45
C TYR A 122 13.25 23.60 -8.80
N ARG A 123 13.13 24.64 -9.62
CA ARG A 123 12.77 25.99 -9.18
C ARG A 123 12.01 26.73 -10.29
N ASP A 124 10.90 27.37 -9.91
CA ASP A 124 10.09 28.18 -10.81
C ASP A 124 9.70 27.44 -12.11
N ARG A 125 9.26 26.18 -11.95
CA ARG A 125 8.86 25.27 -13.03
C ARG A 125 9.99 24.87 -14.00
N ASN A 126 11.25 25.12 -13.63
CA ASN A 126 12.42 24.84 -14.46
C ASN A 126 13.49 24.03 -13.69
N VAL A 127 14.38 23.39 -14.47
CA VAL A 127 15.55 22.68 -13.95
C VAL A 127 16.73 23.66 -13.89
N TRP A 128 17.43 23.61 -12.77
CA TRP A 128 18.66 24.35 -12.49
C TRP A 128 19.75 23.36 -12.08
N VAL A 129 21.00 23.65 -12.41
CA VAL A 129 22.17 22.86 -11.98
C VAL A 129 23.21 23.82 -11.41
N SER A 130 23.80 23.41 -10.27
CA SER A 130 24.90 24.14 -9.62
C SER A 130 25.97 23.18 -9.12
N ALA A 131 27.13 23.69 -8.73
CA ALA A 131 28.04 22.97 -7.87
C ALA A 131 27.37 22.65 -6.51
N ALA A 132 27.90 21.67 -5.80
CA ALA A 132 27.33 21.23 -4.51
C ALA A 132 27.33 22.35 -3.45
N ASP A 133 28.28 23.28 -3.51
CA ASP A 133 28.37 24.48 -2.65
C ASP A 133 27.46 25.64 -3.08
N GLY A 134 26.67 25.45 -4.16
CA GLY A 134 25.77 26.46 -4.74
C GLY A 134 26.43 27.39 -5.74
N SER A 135 27.74 27.31 -5.98
CA SER A 135 28.42 28.12 -7.01
C SER A 135 28.08 27.61 -8.42
N ASP A 136 28.41 28.42 -9.44
CA ASP A 136 28.25 28.06 -10.87
C ASP A 136 26.79 27.65 -11.23
N GLU A 137 25.81 28.24 -10.54
CA GLU A 137 24.41 27.96 -10.81
C GLU A 137 24.03 28.39 -12.22
N ARG A 138 23.32 27.53 -12.94
CA ARG A 138 22.80 27.77 -14.28
C ARG A 138 21.42 27.21 -14.47
N GLN A 139 20.62 27.91 -15.21
CA GLN A 139 19.29 27.46 -15.66
C GLN A 139 19.46 26.51 -16.86
N VAL A 140 18.83 25.32 -16.78
CA VAL A 140 18.86 24.31 -17.85
C VAL A 140 17.69 24.46 -18.79
N THR A 141 16.47 24.71 -18.25
CA THR A 141 15.25 24.91 -19.02
C THR A 141 14.67 26.32 -18.74
N THR A 142 14.00 26.96 -19.73
CA THR A 142 13.61 28.38 -19.66
C THR A 142 12.15 28.64 -19.96
N ASP A 143 11.42 27.70 -20.52
CA ASP A 143 10.04 27.83 -21.00
C ASP A 143 8.99 27.29 -20.02
N GLY A 144 9.42 26.72 -18.89
CA GLY A 144 8.54 26.32 -17.80
C GLY A 144 7.94 27.57 -17.12
N SER A 145 6.60 27.67 -17.05
CA SER A 145 5.94 28.79 -16.39
C SER A 145 4.52 28.41 -15.92
N ALA A 146 3.98 29.21 -15.00
CA ALA A 146 2.59 29.08 -14.58
C ALA A 146 1.61 29.43 -15.74
N ALA A 147 1.98 30.36 -16.61
CA ALA A 147 1.15 30.78 -17.73
C ALA A 147 1.03 29.69 -18.82
N SER A 148 2.13 29.02 -19.16
CA SER A 148 2.13 27.89 -20.11
C SER A 148 1.62 26.61 -19.50
N ARG A 149 1.60 26.51 -18.16
CA ARG A 149 1.34 25.29 -17.39
C ARG A 149 2.33 24.15 -17.73
N VAL A 150 3.51 24.49 -18.22
CA VAL A 150 4.63 23.60 -18.46
C VAL A 150 5.56 23.62 -17.26
N LYS A 151 6.08 22.46 -16.87
CA LYS A 151 7.05 22.30 -15.78
C LYS A 151 8.08 21.22 -16.13
N TYR A 152 9.31 21.40 -15.62
CA TYR A 152 10.44 20.51 -15.81
C TYR A 152 11.03 20.09 -14.47
N GLY A 153 11.58 18.88 -14.37
CA GLY A 153 12.24 18.40 -13.15
C GLY A 153 11.29 18.11 -11.98
N THR A 154 10.01 18.01 -12.26
CA THR A 154 8.94 17.56 -11.35
C THR A 154 7.90 16.79 -12.17
N ALA A 155 6.99 16.07 -11.53
CA ALA A 155 5.92 15.33 -12.20
C ALA A 155 4.54 15.90 -11.84
N SER A 156 3.50 15.42 -12.51
CA SER A 156 2.13 15.62 -12.08
C SER A 156 1.89 14.92 -10.74
N TRP A 157 1.01 15.47 -9.91
CA TRP A 157 0.67 14.94 -8.59
C TRP A 157 0.25 13.46 -8.65
N VAL A 158 -0.57 13.08 -9.63
CA VAL A 158 -1.05 11.71 -9.83
C VAL A 158 0.07 10.70 -10.13
N TYR A 159 1.24 11.14 -10.63
CA TYR A 159 2.41 10.30 -10.81
C TYR A 159 3.10 9.96 -9.49
N GLY A 160 3.16 10.93 -8.58
CA GLY A 160 3.71 10.69 -7.23
C GLY A 160 2.82 9.77 -6.41
N GLU A 161 1.50 9.92 -6.52
CA GLU A 161 0.54 9.14 -5.75
C GLU A 161 0.36 7.72 -6.32
N GLU A 162 0.09 7.60 -7.63
CA GLU A 162 -0.40 6.36 -8.22
C GLU A 162 0.67 5.51 -8.93
N LEU A 163 1.86 6.09 -9.16
CA LEU A 163 2.98 5.42 -9.79
C LEU A 163 4.26 5.45 -8.93
N ASP A 164 4.14 5.84 -7.67
CA ASP A 164 5.26 6.00 -6.70
C ASP A 164 6.46 6.78 -7.29
N GLN A 165 6.17 7.77 -8.14
CA GLN A 165 7.18 8.55 -8.84
C GLN A 165 7.69 9.67 -7.94
N ARG A 166 8.64 9.36 -7.04
CA ARG A 166 9.19 10.29 -6.04
C ARG A 166 10.33 11.15 -6.57
N SER A 167 10.94 10.75 -7.68
CA SER A 167 12.00 11.50 -8.36
C SER A 167 11.55 11.91 -9.74
N ALA A 168 12.02 13.07 -10.20
CA ALA A 168 11.76 13.60 -11.55
C ALA A 168 13.03 14.10 -12.22
N MET A 169 14.19 13.86 -11.60
CA MET A 169 15.53 14.18 -12.08
C MET A 169 16.46 13.02 -11.74
N TRP A 170 17.23 12.53 -12.72
CA TRP A 170 18.09 11.35 -12.57
C TRP A 170 19.45 11.59 -13.18
N TRP A 171 20.49 11.58 -12.36
CA TRP A 171 21.88 11.65 -12.82
C TRP A 171 22.33 10.32 -13.42
N SER A 172 23.11 10.39 -14.51
CA SER A 172 23.84 9.21 -15.01
C SER A 172 24.85 8.73 -13.97
N PRO A 173 25.19 7.43 -13.94
CA PRO A 173 26.16 6.88 -12.98
C PRO A 173 27.51 7.58 -12.99
N ASP A 174 27.94 8.10 -14.15
CA ASP A 174 29.18 8.85 -14.31
C ASP A 174 29.07 10.36 -14.05
N SER A 175 27.90 10.84 -13.61
CA SER A 175 27.60 12.26 -13.29
C SER A 175 27.71 13.23 -14.48
N ARG A 176 27.74 12.72 -15.72
CA ARG A 176 27.88 13.56 -16.93
C ARG A 176 26.59 14.02 -17.55
N LYS A 177 25.50 13.32 -17.27
CA LYS A 177 24.18 13.60 -17.83
C LYS A 177 23.11 13.64 -16.76
N LEU A 178 22.12 14.50 -17.01
CA LEU A 178 20.93 14.64 -16.15
C LEU A 178 19.69 14.35 -16.99
N ALA A 179 18.98 13.29 -16.69
CA ALA A 179 17.65 13.05 -17.23
C ALA A 179 16.60 13.75 -16.36
N PHE A 180 15.53 14.26 -16.98
CA PHE A 180 14.45 14.91 -16.25
C PHE A 180 13.13 14.87 -17.03
N TYR A 181 12.03 14.96 -16.29
CA TYR A 181 10.70 15.09 -16.87
C TYR A 181 10.42 16.50 -17.40
N ARG A 182 9.57 16.54 -18.44
CA ARG A 182 8.75 17.66 -18.81
C ARG A 182 7.28 17.25 -18.71
N PHE A 183 6.47 18.06 -18.02
CA PHE A 183 5.03 17.90 -17.97
C PHE A 183 4.35 19.13 -18.57
N ASP A 184 3.38 18.90 -19.45
CA ASP A 184 2.47 19.92 -19.97
C ASP A 184 1.06 19.65 -19.42
N GLU A 185 0.64 20.50 -18.49
CA GLU A 185 -0.65 20.44 -17.81
C GLU A 185 -1.66 21.43 -18.37
N SER A 186 -1.41 22.03 -19.54
CA SER A 186 -2.26 23.08 -20.14
C SER A 186 -3.71 22.64 -20.36
N ARG A 187 -3.94 21.32 -20.50
CA ARG A 187 -5.26 20.73 -20.73
C ARG A 187 -5.90 20.14 -19.47
N VAL A 188 -5.18 20.10 -18.34
CA VAL A 188 -5.65 19.55 -17.07
C VAL A 188 -6.31 20.63 -16.24
N ARG A 189 -7.45 20.33 -15.65
CA ARG A 189 -8.13 21.25 -14.74
C ARG A 189 -7.45 21.26 -13.37
N ASP A 190 -7.51 22.40 -12.69
CA ASP A 190 -7.07 22.51 -11.31
C ASP A 190 -8.17 22.07 -10.35
N TYR A 191 -7.78 21.37 -9.30
CA TYR A 191 -8.56 21.25 -8.10
C TYR A 191 -7.99 22.20 -7.02
N PHE A 192 -8.88 22.77 -6.21
CA PHE A 192 -8.51 23.73 -5.17
C PHE A 192 -8.81 23.14 -3.80
N VAL A 193 -7.78 22.99 -2.98
CA VAL A 193 -7.90 22.63 -1.57
C VAL A 193 -7.74 23.91 -0.74
N THR A 194 -8.64 24.13 0.22
CA THR A 194 -8.50 25.25 1.14
C THR A 194 -7.71 24.82 2.36
N LEU A 195 -6.61 25.49 2.64
CA LEU A 195 -5.72 25.28 3.78
C LEU A 195 -5.86 26.43 4.79
N ASP A 196 -5.37 26.23 6.00
CA ASP A 196 -5.37 27.24 7.06
C ASP A 196 -6.77 27.72 7.45
N GLN A 197 -7.79 26.86 7.33
CA GLN A 197 -9.19 27.19 7.60
C GLN A 197 -9.45 27.49 9.08
N THR A 198 -8.57 27.00 9.98
CA THR A 198 -8.60 27.29 11.41
C THR A 198 -7.90 28.59 11.77
N LYS A 199 -7.24 29.24 10.79
CA LYS A 199 -6.59 30.55 10.96
C LYS A 199 -7.50 31.70 10.52
N ARG A 200 -7.11 32.93 10.87
CA ARG A 200 -7.86 34.13 10.47
C ARG A 200 -8.00 34.28 8.97
N HIS A 201 -6.98 33.89 8.22
CA HIS A 201 -6.95 33.91 6.75
C HIS A 201 -6.59 32.54 6.23
N SER A 202 -7.45 31.99 5.41
CA SER A 202 -7.21 30.76 4.66
C SER A 202 -6.40 31.06 3.40
N LYS A 203 -5.83 30.02 2.81
CA LYS A 203 -5.19 30.03 1.50
C LYS A 203 -5.69 28.88 0.65
N ALA A 204 -5.70 29.06 -0.67
CA ALA A 204 -5.98 27.98 -1.61
C ALA A 204 -4.65 27.34 -2.05
N ASP A 205 -4.63 26.01 -2.09
CA ASP A 205 -3.64 25.22 -2.80
C ASP A 205 -4.29 24.67 -4.07
N ALA A 206 -3.65 24.91 -5.21
CA ALA A 206 -4.16 24.54 -6.53
C ALA A 206 -3.26 23.48 -7.14
N GLU A 207 -3.85 22.34 -7.52
CA GLU A 207 -3.15 21.26 -8.19
C GLU A 207 -3.84 20.86 -9.48
N ALA A 208 -3.05 20.65 -10.54
CA ALA A 208 -3.54 20.07 -11.78
C ALA A 208 -3.92 18.60 -11.51
N PHE A 209 -5.22 18.32 -11.40
CA PHE A 209 -5.74 17.01 -11.00
C PHE A 209 -6.70 16.47 -12.07
N PRO A 210 -6.24 15.54 -12.92
CA PRO A 210 -7.07 14.94 -13.95
C PRO A 210 -8.03 13.92 -13.34
N MET A 211 -9.32 14.17 -13.37
CA MET A 211 -10.36 13.22 -12.93
C MET A 211 -10.69 12.21 -14.04
N ALA A 212 -11.23 11.06 -13.66
CA ALA A 212 -11.57 9.98 -14.59
C ALA A 212 -12.36 10.50 -15.81
N GLY A 213 -11.87 10.19 -17.01
CA GLY A 213 -12.44 10.65 -18.29
C GLY A 213 -11.96 12.00 -18.77
N GLU A 214 -11.23 12.78 -17.96
CA GLU A 214 -10.66 14.08 -18.33
C GLU A 214 -9.29 13.93 -19.04
N PRO A 215 -8.79 14.99 -19.68
CA PRO A 215 -7.46 14.99 -20.28
C PRO A 215 -6.35 14.79 -19.24
N ASN A 216 -5.39 13.90 -19.54
CA ASN A 216 -4.15 13.74 -18.79
C ASN A 216 -3.10 14.77 -19.18
N PRO A 217 -2.12 15.07 -18.30
CA PRO A 217 -0.94 15.83 -18.67
C PRO A 217 -0.10 15.08 -19.72
N LEU A 218 0.52 15.82 -20.63
CA LEU A 218 1.48 15.24 -21.56
C LEU A 218 2.85 15.17 -20.90
N VAL A 219 3.43 13.97 -20.88
CA VAL A 219 4.75 13.68 -20.31
C VAL A 219 5.77 13.47 -21.40
N ASP A 220 6.94 14.08 -21.24
CA ASP A 220 8.13 13.84 -22.04
C ASP A 220 9.35 13.66 -21.15
N LEU A 221 10.41 13.03 -21.67
CA LEU A 221 11.73 12.88 -21.03
C LEU A 221 12.79 13.60 -21.84
N TYR A 222 13.70 14.23 -21.15
CA TYR A 222 14.85 14.93 -21.70
C TYR A 222 16.13 14.52 -21.00
N VAL A 223 17.24 14.59 -21.71
CA VAL A 223 18.59 14.42 -21.16
C VAL A 223 19.41 15.66 -21.45
N TYR A 224 20.04 16.21 -20.43
CA TYR A 224 20.98 17.32 -20.48
C TYR A 224 22.39 16.81 -20.32
N ASP A 225 23.28 17.14 -21.24
CA ASP A 225 24.71 16.85 -21.14
C ASP A 225 25.42 18.03 -20.44
N ILE A 226 26.15 17.74 -19.36
CA ILE A 226 26.81 18.74 -18.53
C ILE A 226 27.93 19.47 -19.26
N ALA A 227 28.68 18.78 -20.12
CA ALA A 227 29.83 19.32 -20.82
C ALA A 227 29.45 20.13 -22.04
N THR A 228 28.57 19.60 -22.90
CA THR A 228 28.16 20.26 -24.16
C THR A 228 27.02 21.25 -23.93
N ARG A 229 26.26 21.11 -22.83
CA ARG A 229 25.04 21.87 -22.52
C ARG A 229 23.89 21.61 -23.48
N GLU A 230 23.94 20.55 -24.24
CA GLU A 230 22.88 20.15 -25.17
C GLU A 230 21.76 19.43 -24.42
N ILE A 231 20.53 19.62 -24.89
CA ILE A 231 19.34 18.94 -24.37
C ILE A 231 18.78 18.07 -25.49
N VAL A 232 18.65 16.78 -25.23
CA VAL A 232 18.08 15.80 -26.14
C VAL A 232 16.72 15.36 -25.64
N GLN A 233 15.68 15.50 -26.47
CA GLN A 233 14.36 14.91 -26.19
C GLN A 233 14.37 13.42 -26.53
N LEU A 234 13.88 12.60 -25.60
CA LEU A 234 13.78 11.15 -25.81
C LEU A 234 12.44 10.79 -26.45
N ASP A 235 12.46 9.85 -27.39
CA ASP A 235 11.24 9.29 -27.97
C ASP A 235 10.58 8.31 -27.00
N VAL A 236 9.74 8.82 -26.12
CA VAL A 236 9.02 8.01 -25.12
C VAL A 236 7.80 7.29 -25.68
N ARG A 237 7.45 7.51 -26.98
CA ARG A 237 6.25 6.94 -27.61
C ARG A 237 6.52 6.05 -28.84
N GLY A 238 7.80 5.83 -29.18
CA GLY A 238 8.18 5.04 -30.37
C GLY A 238 7.70 5.69 -31.69
N GLY A 239 7.86 7.02 -31.79
CA GLY A 239 7.44 7.83 -32.95
C GLY A 239 5.93 8.05 -33.06
N LYS A 240 5.11 7.59 -32.10
CA LYS A 240 3.65 7.73 -32.13
C LYS A 240 3.19 9.04 -31.48
N PRO A 241 2.09 9.65 -31.95
CA PRO A 241 1.51 10.80 -31.28
C PRO A 241 0.91 10.39 -29.93
N PHE A 242 0.82 11.38 -29.02
CA PHE A 242 0.13 11.20 -27.73
C PHE A 242 -1.36 10.93 -27.96
N ASN A 243 -1.84 9.77 -27.52
CA ASN A 243 -3.24 9.37 -27.54
C ASN A 243 -3.52 8.28 -26.50
N ASN A 244 -4.77 7.88 -26.32
CA ASN A 244 -5.18 6.93 -25.30
C ASN A 244 -4.65 5.49 -25.53
N SER A 245 -4.37 5.11 -26.78
CA SER A 245 -3.98 3.74 -27.15
C SER A 245 -2.47 3.54 -27.22
N ALA A 246 -1.70 4.62 -27.34
CA ALA A 246 -0.26 4.54 -27.48
C ALA A 246 0.42 4.21 -26.14
N ALA A 247 1.31 3.22 -26.12
CA ALA A 247 2.29 3.09 -25.04
C ALA A 247 3.14 4.37 -25.00
N GLY A 248 3.29 4.96 -23.80
CA GLY A 248 3.85 6.30 -23.59
C GLY A 248 2.78 7.37 -23.36
N HIS A 249 1.53 6.96 -23.11
CA HIS A 249 0.53 7.82 -22.46
C HIS A 249 0.96 8.14 -21.02
N TYR A 250 1.39 7.11 -20.26
CA TYR A 250 2.11 7.25 -19.00
C TYR A 250 3.55 6.77 -19.19
N VAL A 251 4.51 7.49 -18.58
CA VAL A 251 5.95 7.20 -18.62
C VAL A 251 6.50 7.35 -17.21
N TYR A 252 7.02 6.28 -16.61
CA TYR A 252 7.39 6.25 -15.20
C TYR A 252 8.48 5.21 -14.93
N HIS A 253 8.91 5.04 -13.68
CA HIS A 253 10.01 4.17 -13.27
C HIS A 253 11.28 4.40 -14.11
N VAL A 254 11.64 5.68 -14.24
CA VAL A 254 12.80 6.11 -15.03
C VAL A 254 14.09 5.83 -14.28
N ASN A 255 15.07 5.22 -14.96
CA ASN A 255 16.39 5.00 -14.39
C ASN A 255 17.44 4.82 -15.49
N TRP A 256 18.71 5.05 -15.15
CA TRP A 256 19.81 4.71 -16.04
C TRP A 256 20.09 3.22 -16.01
N SER A 257 20.51 2.67 -17.15
CA SER A 257 21.13 1.35 -17.18
C SER A 257 22.37 1.34 -16.27
N PRO A 258 22.77 0.21 -15.67
CA PRO A 258 23.91 0.16 -14.76
C PRO A 258 25.22 0.76 -15.32
N GLU A 259 25.44 0.62 -16.62
CA GLU A 259 26.59 1.20 -17.32
C GLU A 259 26.38 2.67 -17.77
N GLY A 260 25.20 3.27 -17.52
CA GLY A 260 24.87 4.64 -17.91
C GLY A 260 24.70 4.88 -19.42
N ARG A 261 24.62 3.82 -20.23
CA ARG A 261 24.55 3.94 -21.70
C ARG A 261 23.17 4.27 -22.24
N GLU A 262 22.12 3.86 -21.54
CA GLU A 262 20.72 4.04 -21.92
C GLU A 262 19.91 4.50 -20.73
N LEU A 263 18.84 5.26 -20.98
CA LEU A 263 17.82 5.56 -20.00
C LEU A 263 16.67 4.55 -20.16
N ILE A 264 16.36 3.82 -19.10
CA ILE A 264 15.32 2.80 -19.06
C ILE A 264 14.10 3.38 -18.38
N PHE A 265 12.92 3.14 -18.92
CA PHE A 265 11.66 3.59 -18.37
C PHE A 265 10.52 2.65 -18.72
N PHE A 266 9.48 2.66 -17.88
CA PHE A 266 8.23 1.98 -18.16
C PHE A 266 7.29 2.96 -18.88
N ARG A 267 6.52 2.42 -19.82
CA ARG A 267 5.49 3.18 -20.50
C ARG A 267 4.25 2.35 -20.75
N THR A 268 3.08 2.93 -20.49
CA THR A 268 1.79 2.26 -20.69
C THR A 268 0.89 3.09 -21.59
N ASN A 269 -0.14 2.44 -22.16
CA ASN A 269 -1.27 3.15 -22.71
C ASN A 269 -2.20 3.66 -21.57
N ARG A 270 -3.16 4.51 -21.87
CA ARG A 270 -4.08 5.09 -20.88
C ARG A 270 -4.86 4.01 -20.11
N ARG A 271 -5.27 2.92 -20.78
CA ARG A 271 -5.99 1.80 -20.18
C ARG A 271 -5.13 0.94 -19.26
N GLN A 272 -3.81 1.13 -19.28
CA GLN A 272 -2.82 0.39 -18.48
C GLN A 272 -2.90 -1.13 -18.67
N ASN A 273 -3.40 -1.58 -19.81
CA ASN A 273 -3.46 -3.00 -20.18
C ASN A 273 -2.37 -3.40 -21.20
N VAL A 274 -1.55 -2.44 -21.61
CA VAL A 274 -0.34 -2.60 -22.40
C VAL A 274 0.78 -1.86 -21.69
N MET A 275 1.88 -2.55 -21.38
CA MET A 275 3.08 -2.01 -20.78
C MET A 275 4.31 -2.37 -21.62
N GLU A 276 5.21 -1.44 -21.77
CA GLU A 276 6.52 -1.65 -22.34
C GLU A 276 7.62 -1.17 -21.39
N VAL A 277 8.66 -1.96 -21.23
CA VAL A 277 9.95 -1.49 -20.73
C VAL A 277 10.75 -1.05 -21.95
N ALA A 278 11.10 0.21 -22.00
CA ALA A 278 11.84 0.82 -23.10
C ALA A 278 13.21 1.33 -22.64
N ALA A 279 14.16 1.34 -23.55
CA ALA A 279 15.47 1.96 -23.37
C ALA A 279 15.67 3.03 -24.44
N ALA A 280 16.13 4.22 -24.04
CA ALA A 280 16.45 5.31 -24.96
C ALA A 280 17.94 5.64 -24.93
N ASN A 281 18.48 5.89 -26.12
CA ASN A 281 19.84 6.39 -26.28
C ASN A 281 19.87 7.89 -25.91
N PRO A 282 20.67 8.30 -24.91
CA PRO A 282 20.70 9.68 -24.44
C PRO A 282 21.33 10.68 -25.42
N GLU A 283 22.07 10.21 -26.46
CA GLU A 283 22.71 11.06 -27.47
C GLU A 283 21.77 11.36 -28.64
N THR A 284 20.93 10.40 -29.02
CA THR A 284 20.09 10.48 -30.23
C THR A 284 18.61 10.67 -29.91
N GLY A 285 18.21 10.38 -28.67
CA GLY A 285 16.82 10.36 -28.27
C GLY A 285 16.03 9.11 -28.74
N ALA A 286 16.58 8.30 -29.62
CA ALA A 286 15.91 7.12 -30.17
C ALA A 286 15.65 6.06 -29.08
N SER A 287 14.47 5.48 -29.07
CA SER A 287 14.09 4.43 -28.11
C SER A 287 13.83 3.09 -28.80
N ARG A 288 14.03 2.02 -28.03
CA ARG A 288 13.68 0.65 -28.39
C ARG A 288 12.89 0.00 -27.25
N VAL A 289 12.10 -1.00 -27.60
CA VAL A 289 11.37 -1.82 -26.61
C VAL A 289 12.30 -2.95 -26.16
N ILE A 290 12.46 -3.11 -24.84
CA ILE A 290 13.14 -4.26 -24.24
C ILE A 290 12.16 -5.42 -24.08
N LEU A 291 11.00 -5.15 -23.46
CA LEU A 291 9.93 -6.14 -23.31
C LEU A 291 8.56 -5.48 -23.36
N ARG A 292 7.55 -6.28 -23.68
CA ARG A 292 6.17 -5.84 -23.75
C ARG A 292 5.25 -6.86 -23.06
N GLU A 293 4.34 -6.36 -22.26
CA GLU A 293 3.27 -7.11 -21.59
C GLU A 293 1.92 -6.61 -22.07
N GLU A 294 0.96 -7.52 -22.19
CA GLU A 294 -0.43 -7.19 -22.52
C GLU A 294 -1.39 -8.04 -21.68
N TRP A 295 -2.43 -7.39 -21.15
CA TRP A 295 -3.49 -8.06 -20.42
C TRP A 295 -4.87 -7.54 -20.87
N PRO A 296 -5.48 -8.10 -21.91
CA PRO A 296 -6.68 -7.54 -22.56
C PRO A 296 -7.93 -7.50 -21.68
N THR A 297 -8.03 -8.37 -20.65
CA THR A 297 -9.23 -8.52 -19.81
C THR A 297 -9.22 -7.70 -18.54
N GLY A 298 -8.17 -6.93 -18.32
CA GLY A 298 -7.98 -6.11 -17.11
C GLY A 298 -6.84 -5.13 -17.29
N TRP A 299 -6.00 -5.03 -16.30
CA TRP A 299 -4.84 -4.12 -16.24
C TRP A 299 -3.55 -4.90 -16.00
N ILE A 300 -2.41 -4.27 -16.23
CA ILE A 300 -1.08 -4.77 -15.82
C ILE A 300 -0.71 -4.08 -14.51
N ASN A 301 -0.07 -4.82 -13.59
CA ASN A 301 0.49 -4.23 -12.38
C ASN A 301 1.39 -3.06 -12.76
N GLU A 302 1.22 -1.91 -12.08
CA GLU A 302 1.97 -0.68 -12.38
C GLU A 302 3.44 -0.74 -11.98
N GLY A 303 3.76 -1.53 -10.96
CA GLY A 303 5.09 -1.62 -10.38
C GLY A 303 5.72 -3.01 -10.41
N PRO A 304 5.73 -3.73 -11.58
CA PRO A 304 6.43 -5.01 -11.64
C PRO A 304 7.92 -4.81 -11.39
N ARG A 305 8.53 -5.73 -10.67
CA ARG A 305 9.95 -5.61 -10.29
C ARG A 305 10.84 -5.87 -11.49
N LEU A 306 11.79 -4.95 -11.69
CA LEU A 306 12.92 -5.11 -12.60
C LEU A 306 14.19 -5.02 -11.75
N VAL A 307 14.95 -6.12 -11.65
CA VAL A 307 16.14 -6.20 -10.81
C VAL A 307 17.34 -6.62 -11.66
N PHE A 308 18.30 -5.72 -11.87
CA PHE A 308 19.53 -6.03 -12.57
C PHE A 308 20.39 -7.01 -11.79
N LEU A 309 21.05 -7.90 -12.53
CA LEU A 309 22.15 -8.71 -12.03
C LEU A 309 23.45 -7.87 -11.97
N ASP A 310 24.46 -8.39 -11.28
CA ASP A 310 25.75 -7.69 -11.09
C ASP A 310 26.50 -7.44 -12.41
N ASP A 311 26.23 -8.22 -13.47
CA ASP A 311 26.81 -8.01 -14.79
C ASP A 311 26.23 -6.77 -15.53
N GLY A 312 25.17 -6.15 -14.98
CA GLY A 312 24.51 -4.99 -15.56
C GLY A 312 23.84 -5.23 -16.92
N ARG A 313 23.76 -6.48 -17.38
CA ARG A 313 23.24 -6.88 -18.71
C ARG A 313 22.01 -7.76 -18.64
N ARG A 314 21.85 -8.49 -17.55
CA ARG A 314 20.70 -9.34 -17.29
C ARG A 314 19.86 -8.74 -16.17
N PHE A 315 18.56 -9.01 -16.19
CA PHE A 315 17.67 -8.59 -15.15
C PHE A 315 16.56 -9.61 -14.90
N ILE A 316 16.09 -9.66 -13.65
CA ILE A 316 14.89 -10.41 -13.28
C ILE A 316 13.68 -9.51 -13.47
N TRP A 317 12.68 -10.03 -14.14
CA TRP A 317 11.41 -9.39 -14.42
C TRP A 317 10.26 -10.13 -13.72
N GLU A 318 9.39 -9.39 -13.05
CA GLU A 318 8.14 -9.89 -12.45
C GLU A 318 7.01 -9.78 -13.48
N SER A 319 6.21 -10.85 -13.65
CA SER A 319 5.12 -10.84 -14.62
C SER A 319 3.99 -11.78 -14.25
N GLN A 320 2.77 -11.33 -14.52
CA GLN A 320 1.52 -12.10 -14.37
C GLN A 320 1.02 -12.67 -15.71
N ARG A 321 1.86 -12.74 -16.77
CA ARG A 321 1.47 -13.10 -18.14
C ARG A 321 0.79 -14.45 -18.32
N ASN A 322 0.97 -15.39 -17.40
CA ASN A 322 0.29 -16.68 -17.41
C ASN A 322 -0.96 -16.73 -16.50
N GLY A 323 -1.33 -15.59 -15.90
CA GLY A 323 -2.42 -15.47 -14.92
C GLY A 323 -1.98 -15.62 -13.47
N TRP A 324 -0.69 -15.83 -13.20
CA TRP A 324 -0.09 -15.94 -11.87
C TRP A 324 1.22 -15.16 -11.84
N ASN A 325 1.55 -14.60 -10.70
CA ASN A 325 2.81 -13.86 -10.56
C ASN A 325 4.01 -14.82 -10.61
N ASN A 326 4.99 -14.50 -11.46
CA ASN A 326 6.20 -15.28 -11.69
C ASN A 326 7.40 -14.37 -11.97
N PHE A 327 8.63 -14.94 -11.85
CA PHE A 327 9.88 -14.28 -12.14
C PHE A 327 10.52 -14.88 -13.40
N TYR A 328 11.07 -14.00 -14.23
CA TYR A 328 11.69 -14.33 -15.52
C TYR A 328 13.05 -13.64 -15.62
N LEU A 329 14.05 -14.33 -16.16
CA LEU A 329 15.36 -13.77 -16.42
C LEU A 329 15.45 -13.33 -17.90
N TYR A 330 15.80 -12.07 -18.11
CA TYR A 330 15.99 -11.45 -19.43
C TYR A 330 17.37 -10.86 -19.58
N ASP A 331 17.82 -10.67 -20.84
CA ASP A 331 18.90 -9.74 -21.17
C ASP A 331 18.36 -8.35 -21.55
N LEU A 332 19.24 -7.35 -21.58
CA LEU A 332 18.88 -5.99 -22.00
C LEU A 332 18.49 -5.88 -23.49
N GLY A 333 18.78 -6.90 -24.30
CA GLY A 333 18.30 -7.02 -25.68
C GLY A 333 16.82 -7.38 -25.77
N GLY A 334 16.21 -7.82 -24.66
CA GLY A 334 14.83 -8.28 -24.61
C GLY A 334 14.68 -9.79 -24.82
N THR A 335 15.79 -10.56 -24.82
CA THR A 335 15.74 -12.02 -24.96
C THR A 335 15.38 -12.65 -23.61
N LEU A 336 14.33 -13.46 -23.59
CA LEU A 336 14.02 -14.32 -22.43
C LEU A 336 15.08 -15.42 -22.33
N ILE A 337 15.88 -15.37 -21.25
CA ILE A 337 16.91 -16.36 -20.96
C ILE A 337 16.30 -17.60 -20.29
N ALA A 338 15.52 -17.37 -19.23
CA ALA A 338 14.84 -18.45 -18.51
C ALA A 338 13.57 -17.95 -17.77
N PRO A 339 12.49 -18.73 -17.73
CA PRO A 339 11.50 -18.60 -16.67
C PRO A 339 12.12 -19.11 -15.38
N LEU A 340 12.26 -18.25 -14.35
CA LEU A 340 12.83 -18.65 -13.06
C LEU A 340 11.80 -19.40 -12.20
N THR A 341 10.53 -18.99 -12.29
CA THR A 341 9.41 -19.68 -11.66
C THR A 341 8.33 -19.99 -12.70
N SER A 342 7.48 -20.96 -12.40
CA SER A 342 6.45 -21.43 -13.34
C SER A 342 5.13 -21.76 -12.65
N ALA A 343 4.80 -21.01 -11.58
CA ALA A 343 3.58 -21.17 -10.83
C ALA A 343 2.33 -21.02 -11.72
N ARG A 344 1.34 -21.91 -11.50
CA ARG A 344 0.06 -21.95 -12.25
C ARG A 344 -1.16 -22.11 -11.34
N SER A 345 -0.94 -22.19 -10.03
CA SER A 345 -1.99 -22.33 -9.00
C SER A 345 -1.61 -21.60 -7.72
N SER A 346 -0.51 -20.88 -7.71
CA SER A 346 0.00 -20.07 -6.62
C SER A 346 0.77 -18.88 -7.19
N GLU A 347 1.25 -17.96 -6.35
CA GLU A 347 1.98 -16.77 -6.79
C GLU A 347 3.38 -16.73 -6.17
N ALA A 348 4.38 -16.45 -7.00
CA ALA A 348 5.63 -15.91 -6.50
C ALA A 348 5.37 -14.52 -5.92
N ALA A 349 5.79 -14.25 -4.68
CA ALA A 349 5.39 -13.05 -3.96
C ALA A 349 6.50 -12.00 -3.87
N ALA A 350 7.71 -12.40 -3.46
CA ALA A 350 8.82 -11.47 -3.31
C ALA A 350 10.17 -12.13 -3.59
N LEU A 351 11.08 -11.36 -4.16
CA LEU A 351 12.50 -11.72 -4.22
C LEU A 351 13.11 -11.52 -2.82
N VAL A 352 13.84 -12.52 -2.32
CA VAL A 352 14.49 -12.46 -1.01
C VAL A 352 16.00 -12.23 -1.16
N LYS A 353 16.69 -13.05 -1.96
CA LYS A 353 18.12 -12.91 -2.23
C LYS A 353 18.46 -13.47 -3.60
N ILE A 354 19.30 -12.77 -4.34
CA ILE A 354 19.97 -13.27 -5.53
C ILE A 354 21.42 -13.57 -5.17
N ASP A 355 21.86 -14.81 -5.36
CA ASP A 355 23.26 -15.23 -5.22
C ASP A 355 23.78 -15.65 -6.59
N GLU A 356 24.38 -14.70 -7.30
CA GLU A 356 24.87 -14.93 -8.65
C GLU A 356 26.08 -15.88 -8.68
N ARG A 357 26.89 -15.89 -7.61
CA ARG A 357 28.05 -16.80 -7.52
C ARG A 357 27.62 -18.25 -7.38
N ALA A 358 26.56 -18.49 -6.58
CA ALA A 358 25.96 -19.81 -6.46
C ALA A 358 24.97 -20.13 -7.58
N GLY A 359 24.61 -19.15 -8.42
CA GLY A 359 23.63 -19.29 -9.49
C GLY A 359 22.21 -19.56 -8.99
N VAL A 360 21.81 -18.99 -7.85
CA VAL A 360 20.52 -19.26 -7.22
C VAL A 360 19.76 -17.99 -6.84
N LEU A 361 18.44 -18.12 -6.85
CA LEU A 361 17.47 -17.14 -6.37
C LEU A 361 16.71 -17.73 -5.18
N PHE A 362 16.57 -16.93 -4.11
CA PHE A 362 15.61 -17.16 -3.03
C PHE A 362 14.43 -16.22 -3.20
N TYR A 363 13.23 -16.77 -3.11
CA TYR A 363 12.00 -16.00 -3.24
C TYR A 363 10.90 -16.56 -2.33
N THR A 364 9.88 -15.77 -2.04
CA THR A 364 8.70 -16.27 -1.36
C THR A 364 7.58 -16.56 -2.35
N ALA A 365 6.76 -17.56 -2.04
CA ALA A 365 5.55 -17.92 -2.78
C ALA A 365 4.36 -18.11 -1.85
N ARG A 366 3.13 -17.90 -2.39
CA ARG A 366 1.87 -18.14 -1.67
C ARG A 366 1.38 -19.56 -1.94
N ASP A 367 2.15 -20.56 -1.54
CA ASP A 367 1.89 -21.97 -1.79
C ASP A 367 1.91 -22.83 -0.51
N GLY A 368 1.55 -22.23 0.62
CA GLY A 368 1.24 -22.96 1.86
C GLY A 368 -0.03 -23.83 1.70
N ASP A 369 -0.56 -24.31 2.80
CA ASP A 369 -1.83 -25.06 2.80
C ASP A 369 -3.05 -24.15 2.49
N ASN A 370 -2.83 -22.83 2.53
CA ASN A 370 -3.72 -21.81 1.95
C ASN A 370 -2.89 -20.65 1.36
N PHE A 371 -3.51 -19.83 0.50
CA PHE A 371 -2.85 -18.73 -0.23
C PHE A 371 -2.39 -17.55 0.64
N LEU A 372 -2.78 -17.48 1.91
CA LEU A 372 -2.33 -16.46 2.85
C LEU A 372 -0.94 -16.76 3.42
N LYS A 373 -0.50 -18.03 3.35
CA LYS A 373 0.78 -18.49 3.92
C LYS A 373 1.92 -18.36 2.92
N LEU A 374 2.87 -17.49 3.23
CA LEU A 374 4.11 -17.35 2.47
C LEU A 374 5.09 -18.47 2.82
N GLN A 375 5.73 -19.01 1.78
CA GLN A 375 6.75 -20.05 1.85
C GLN A 375 8.05 -19.56 1.23
N LEU A 376 9.20 -19.93 1.80
CA LEU A 376 10.50 -19.65 1.17
C LEU A 376 10.83 -20.76 0.17
N HIS A 377 11.26 -20.32 -1.01
CA HIS A 377 11.75 -21.17 -2.10
C HIS A 377 13.19 -20.84 -2.47
N ARG A 378 13.85 -21.81 -3.08
CA ARG A 378 15.14 -21.68 -3.73
C ARG A 378 15.07 -22.27 -5.13
N VAL A 379 15.51 -21.52 -6.14
CA VAL A 379 15.54 -21.95 -7.55
C VAL A 379 16.86 -21.54 -8.19
N GLY A 380 17.33 -22.30 -9.19
CA GLY A 380 18.48 -21.91 -10.01
C GLY A 380 18.17 -20.70 -10.89
N LEU A 381 19.18 -19.87 -11.20
CA LEU A 381 19.04 -18.78 -12.18
C LEU A 381 18.83 -19.31 -13.62
N ASP A 382 18.87 -20.62 -13.82
CA ASP A 382 18.45 -21.32 -15.03
C ASP A 382 16.99 -21.81 -15.00
N GLY A 383 16.26 -21.48 -13.92
CA GLY A 383 14.86 -21.91 -13.68
C GLY A 383 14.70 -23.36 -13.26
N ARG A 384 15.81 -24.06 -12.94
CA ARG A 384 15.78 -25.47 -12.51
C ARG A 384 15.89 -25.63 -11.00
N ASN A 385 15.50 -26.83 -10.51
CA ASN A 385 15.60 -27.22 -9.12
C ASN A 385 14.85 -26.30 -8.16
N ASP A 386 13.71 -25.77 -8.59
CA ASP A 386 12.81 -25.02 -7.73
C ASP A 386 12.29 -25.92 -6.61
N ARG A 387 12.45 -25.45 -5.38
CA ARG A 387 11.96 -26.18 -4.23
C ARG A 387 11.61 -25.30 -3.05
N ARG A 388 10.52 -25.65 -2.38
CA ARG A 388 10.12 -25.07 -1.11
C ARG A 388 11.05 -25.54 0.02
N LEU A 389 11.46 -24.59 0.89
CA LEU A 389 12.35 -24.83 2.04
C LEU A 389 11.64 -24.78 3.38
N THR A 390 10.36 -24.42 3.41
CA THR A 390 9.58 -24.19 4.64
C THR A 390 8.33 -25.08 4.70
N ASP A 391 7.77 -25.21 5.90
CA ASP A 391 6.61 -26.07 6.17
C ASP A 391 5.32 -25.35 5.73
N PRO A 392 4.52 -25.92 4.81
CA PRO A 392 3.28 -25.31 4.32
C PRO A 392 2.21 -25.06 5.38
N ALA A 393 2.30 -25.73 6.55
CA ALA A 393 1.37 -25.53 7.64
C ALA A 393 1.47 -24.16 8.31
N PHE A 394 2.58 -23.43 8.09
CA PHE A 394 2.86 -22.14 8.71
C PHE A 394 3.04 -21.03 7.66
N HIS A 395 2.79 -19.81 8.10
CA HIS A 395 3.26 -18.63 7.41
C HIS A 395 4.71 -18.33 7.81
N HIS A 396 5.58 -18.06 6.85
CA HIS A 396 6.99 -17.81 7.07
C HIS A 396 7.39 -16.39 6.69
N THR A 397 8.25 -15.80 7.51
CA THR A 397 8.87 -14.51 7.25
C THR A 397 10.38 -14.67 7.28
N VAL A 398 11.03 -14.38 6.16
CA VAL A 398 12.48 -14.33 6.03
C VAL A 398 12.87 -12.93 5.58
N GLY A 399 13.77 -12.27 6.31
CA GLY A 399 14.21 -10.92 6.00
C GLY A 399 14.82 -10.84 4.59
N GLY A 400 14.32 -9.92 3.77
CA GLY A 400 14.80 -9.73 2.40
C GLY A 400 16.18 -9.07 2.37
N CYS A 401 17.05 -9.59 1.50
CA CYS A 401 18.43 -9.10 1.33
C CYS A 401 18.54 -8.04 0.22
N MET A 402 17.46 -7.76 -0.48
CA MET A 402 17.49 -6.93 -1.69
C MET A 402 17.66 -5.43 -1.41
N ALA A 403 17.27 -4.96 -0.22
CA ALA A 403 17.45 -3.55 0.16
C ALA A 403 18.92 -3.11 0.26
N SER A 404 19.86 -4.05 0.42
CA SER A 404 21.29 -3.76 0.49
C SER A 404 21.99 -3.65 -0.88
N LEU A 405 21.28 -3.92 -1.98
CA LEU A 405 21.85 -4.03 -3.31
C LEU A 405 21.78 -2.72 -4.15
N GLY A 406 21.60 -1.57 -3.51
CA GLY A 406 21.56 -0.25 -4.19
C GLY A 406 20.39 -0.12 -5.16
N MET A 407 20.13 1.07 -5.68
CA MET A 407 18.99 1.43 -6.52
C MET A 407 18.53 0.33 -7.48
N ARG A 408 17.61 -0.49 -7.01
CA ARG A 408 16.93 -1.49 -7.80
C ARG A 408 15.46 -1.12 -7.80
N PHE A 409 14.88 -0.97 -8.97
CA PHE A 409 13.52 -0.51 -9.18
C PHE A 409 12.51 -1.19 -8.26
N GLY A 410 11.70 -0.38 -7.59
CA GLY A 410 10.43 -0.78 -7.00
C GLY A 410 10.45 -1.84 -5.89
N LEU A 411 11.60 -2.10 -5.26
CA LEU A 411 11.63 -2.98 -4.10
C LEU A 411 11.41 -2.18 -2.82
N PRO A 412 10.33 -2.43 -2.07
CA PRO A 412 10.18 -1.85 -0.74
C PRO A 412 11.33 -2.34 0.15
N PRO A 413 11.85 -1.49 1.05
CA PRO A 413 12.82 -1.93 2.04
C PRO A 413 12.23 -3.07 2.87
N SER A 414 13.01 -4.13 3.10
CA SER A 414 12.58 -5.17 4.03
C SER A 414 12.53 -4.59 5.45
N PRO A 415 11.46 -4.82 6.20
CA PRO A 415 11.38 -4.38 7.60
C PRO A 415 12.35 -5.15 8.51
N LEU A 416 12.91 -6.27 8.02
CA LEU A 416 13.89 -7.09 8.73
C LEU A 416 15.24 -7.07 8.02
N PRO A 417 16.36 -7.19 8.75
CA PRO A 417 17.66 -7.45 8.16
C PRO A 417 17.63 -8.69 7.27
N CYS A 418 18.60 -8.79 6.36
CA CYS A 418 18.74 -9.97 5.50
C CYS A 418 18.71 -11.26 6.32
N GLY A 419 17.71 -12.09 6.08
CA GLY A 419 17.51 -13.34 6.82
C GLY A 419 18.36 -14.50 6.33
N ILE A 420 19.01 -14.38 5.15
CA ILE A 420 19.83 -15.44 4.54
C ILE A 420 21.31 -15.15 4.79
N SER A 421 22.08 -16.17 5.19
CA SER A 421 23.53 -16.04 5.42
C SER A 421 24.27 -15.55 4.19
N PRO A 422 25.43 -14.86 4.34
CA PRO A 422 26.21 -14.35 3.19
C PRO A 422 26.58 -15.44 2.17
N ASP A 423 26.86 -16.68 2.62
CA ASP A 423 27.19 -17.83 1.79
C ASP A 423 25.97 -18.62 1.29
N SER A 424 24.76 -18.17 1.58
CA SER A 424 23.48 -18.77 1.19
C SER A 424 23.26 -20.21 1.67
N ARG A 425 23.93 -20.61 2.78
CA ARG A 425 23.79 -21.94 3.36
C ARG A 425 22.74 -22.05 4.45
N HIS A 426 22.41 -20.93 5.12
CA HIS A 426 21.46 -20.90 6.21
C HIS A 426 20.49 -19.72 6.06
N PHE A 427 19.33 -19.84 6.66
CA PHE A 427 18.41 -18.74 6.81
C PHE A 427 17.76 -18.73 8.18
N ILE A 428 17.34 -17.53 8.61
CA ILE A 428 16.59 -17.30 9.83
C ILE A 428 15.13 -17.21 9.43
N ASP A 429 14.35 -18.12 9.97
CA ASP A 429 12.95 -18.35 9.68
C ASP A 429 12.08 -17.97 10.87
N ILE A 430 11.19 -16.99 10.68
CA ILE A 430 10.11 -16.67 11.62
C ILE A 430 8.86 -17.34 11.10
N TYR A 431 8.30 -18.27 11.87
CA TYR A 431 7.11 -19.03 11.49
C TYR A 431 5.97 -18.85 12.49
N GLN A 432 4.74 -18.78 11.99
CA GLN A 432 3.53 -18.48 12.77
C GLN A 432 2.26 -18.85 12.00
N THR A 433 1.10 -18.75 12.68
CA THR A 433 -0.22 -18.71 12.06
C THR A 433 -1.06 -17.62 12.74
N HIS A 434 -2.29 -17.38 12.29
CA HIS A 434 -3.20 -16.45 12.94
C HIS A 434 -3.43 -16.75 14.43
N ASP A 435 -3.29 -17.99 14.85
CA ASP A 435 -3.54 -18.49 16.24
C ASP A 435 -2.32 -19.11 16.92
N ILE A 436 -1.20 -19.30 16.20
CA ILE A 436 0.10 -19.74 16.74
C ILE A 436 1.06 -18.57 16.72
N PRO A 437 1.53 -18.09 17.90
CA PRO A 437 2.42 -16.95 17.99
C PRO A 437 3.76 -17.20 17.31
N PRO A 438 4.48 -16.14 16.87
CA PRO A 438 5.73 -16.30 16.14
C PRO A 438 6.80 -17.02 16.95
N ALA A 439 7.55 -17.86 16.26
CA ALA A 439 8.79 -18.45 16.75
C ALA A 439 9.87 -18.32 15.68
N THR A 440 11.14 -18.29 16.09
CA THR A 440 12.29 -18.15 15.21
C THR A 440 13.21 -19.35 15.29
N ARG A 441 13.70 -19.79 14.13
CA ARG A 441 14.65 -20.92 14.01
C ARG A 441 15.70 -20.64 12.95
N LEU A 442 16.85 -21.32 13.08
CA LEU A 442 17.89 -21.40 12.06
C LEU A 442 17.64 -22.63 11.20
N VAL A 443 17.68 -22.47 9.88
CA VAL A 443 17.35 -23.51 8.90
C VAL A 443 18.46 -23.65 7.86
N ASP A 444 18.73 -24.88 7.43
CA ASP A 444 19.64 -25.20 6.32
C ASP A 444 18.97 -24.88 4.99
N ALA A 445 19.56 -23.97 4.21
CA ALA A 445 19.03 -23.52 2.92
C ALA A 445 19.24 -24.54 1.79
N ALA A 446 19.98 -25.63 2.03
CA ALA A 446 20.13 -26.70 1.05
C ALA A 446 18.92 -27.65 1.06
N ASN A 447 18.24 -27.86 2.19
CA ASN A 447 17.20 -28.89 2.32
C ASN A 447 16.00 -28.50 3.19
N GLY A 448 16.00 -27.31 3.83
CA GLY A 448 14.92 -26.85 4.71
C GLY A 448 14.93 -27.52 6.10
N SER A 449 15.97 -28.25 6.46
CA SER A 449 16.05 -28.88 7.78
C SER A 449 16.35 -27.85 8.88
N VAL A 450 15.67 -28.00 10.02
CA VAL A 450 15.91 -27.14 11.18
C VAL A 450 17.26 -27.46 11.81
N VAL A 451 18.14 -26.45 11.86
CA VAL A 451 19.47 -26.55 12.50
C VAL A 451 19.36 -26.33 14.01
N ALA A 452 18.60 -25.30 14.42
CA ALA A 452 18.38 -24.97 15.83
C ALA A 452 17.14 -24.09 16.02
N PRO A 453 16.38 -24.26 17.13
CA PRO A 453 15.43 -23.24 17.59
C PRO A 453 16.22 -22.05 18.16
N LEU A 454 15.71 -20.81 17.94
CA LEU A 454 16.34 -19.58 18.42
C LEU A 454 15.47 -18.87 19.47
N ALA A 455 14.18 -18.75 19.22
CA ALA A 455 13.25 -18.10 20.14
C ALA A 455 11.83 -18.61 19.97
N GLU A 456 11.11 -18.57 21.07
CA GLU A 456 9.66 -18.77 21.13
C GLU A 456 9.01 -17.54 21.76
N SER A 457 7.75 -17.28 21.45
CA SER A 457 7.02 -16.16 22.03
C SER A 457 6.63 -16.43 23.47
N ASP A 458 6.80 -15.43 24.32
CA ASP A 458 6.14 -15.36 25.63
C ASP A 458 4.71 -14.81 25.44
N ILE A 459 3.73 -15.65 25.77
CA ILE A 459 2.31 -15.34 25.71
C ILE A 459 1.71 -15.08 27.10
N THR A 460 2.53 -14.89 28.12
CA THR A 460 2.07 -14.69 29.51
C THR A 460 1.15 -13.46 29.61
N THR A 461 1.55 -12.34 28.99
CA THR A 461 0.72 -11.14 28.96
C THR A 461 -0.61 -11.37 28.25
N PHE A 462 -0.59 -12.06 27.10
CA PHE A 462 -1.80 -12.43 26.36
C PHE A 462 -2.77 -13.24 27.23
N ALA A 463 -2.24 -14.25 27.95
CA ALA A 463 -3.03 -15.09 28.84
C ALA A 463 -3.56 -14.33 30.07
N ASN A 464 -2.73 -13.48 30.71
CA ASN A 464 -3.10 -12.68 31.88
C ASN A 464 -4.20 -11.65 31.57
N LEU A 465 -4.18 -11.08 30.36
CA LEU A 465 -5.25 -10.21 29.87
C LEU A 465 -6.51 -10.99 29.49
N GLY A 466 -6.48 -12.32 29.51
CA GLY A 466 -7.61 -13.19 29.14
C GLY A 466 -7.98 -13.09 27.65
N LEU A 467 -7.05 -12.60 26.79
CA LEU A 467 -7.30 -12.43 25.38
C LEU A 467 -7.64 -13.78 24.72
N LYS A 468 -8.43 -13.73 23.68
CA LYS A 468 -8.85 -14.92 22.91
C LYS A 468 -8.12 -14.94 21.59
N LYS A 469 -7.68 -16.13 21.15
CA LYS A 469 -7.14 -16.31 19.80
C LYS A 469 -8.19 -16.01 18.77
N ALA A 470 -7.79 -15.35 17.68
CA ALA A 470 -8.66 -15.16 16.52
C ALA A 470 -9.00 -16.51 15.86
N GLU A 471 -10.15 -16.57 15.22
CA GLU A 471 -10.60 -17.75 14.47
C GLU A 471 -10.61 -17.41 12.96
N MET A 472 -9.95 -18.26 12.17
CA MET A 472 -10.05 -18.22 10.71
C MET A 472 -11.29 -19.03 10.28
N PHE A 473 -12.08 -18.49 9.36
CA PHE A 473 -13.18 -19.22 8.74
C PHE A 473 -13.13 -19.10 7.22
N THR A 474 -13.70 -20.07 6.53
CA THR A 474 -13.78 -20.09 5.07
C THR A 474 -15.22 -19.92 4.64
N TYR A 475 -15.45 -19.20 3.55
CA TYR A 475 -16.76 -19.01 2.94
C TYR A 475 -16.65 -18.98 1.41
N THR A 476 -17.80 -19.09 0.74
CA THR A 476 -17.87 -19.03 -0.71
C THR A 476 -18.23 -17.62 -1.15
N ALA A 477 -17.45 -17.03 -2.05
CA ALA A 477 -17.69 -15.73 -2.66
C ALA A 477 -19.06 -15.65 -3.35
N ALA A 478 -19.49 -14.45 -3.72
CA ALA A 478 -20.74 -14.18 -4.41
C ALA A 478 -20.88 -14.91 -5.75
N ASP A 479 -19.77 -15.32 -6.37
CA ASP A 479 -19.77 -16.14 -7.60
C ASP A 479 -20.15 -17.61 -7.37
N ARG A 480 -20.35 -18.03 -6.12
CA ARG A 480 -20.70 -19.40 -5.70
C ARG A 480 -19.63 -20.46 -6.03
N LYS A 481 -18.36 -20.04 -6.22
CA LYS A 481 -17.25 -20.92 -6.62
C LYS A 481 -15.97 -20.66 -5.84
N THR A 482 -15.58 -19.41 -5.68
CA THR A 482 -14.31 -19.04 -5.08
C THR A 482 -14.39 -19.18 -3.58
N ALA A 483 -13.46 -19.94 -3.00
CA ALA A 483 -13.27 -20.00 -1.55
C ALA A 483 -12.47 -18.79 -1.08
N LEU A 484 -12.99 -18.08 -0.09
CA LEU A 484 -12.39 -16.92 0.56
C LEU A 484 -12.27 -17.16 2.06
N HIS A 485 -11.45 -16.34 2.70
CA HIS A 485 -11.23 -16.43 4.14
C HIS A 485 -11.75 -15.19 4.87
N GLY A 486 -12.04 -15.35 6.15
CA GLY A 486 -12.29 -14.28 7.07
C GLY A 486 -11.67 -14.58 8.43
N LEU A 487 -11.38 -13.54 9.19
CA LEU A 487 -10.93 -13.60 10.58
C LEU A 487 -12.01 -13.03 11.49
N ILE A 488 -12.19 -13.68 12.64
CA ILE A 488 -13.04 -13.20 13.72
C ILE A 488 -12.20 -13.03 14.99
N GLU A 489 -12.25 -11.85 15.58
CA GLU A 489 -11.58 -11.49 16.82
C GLU A 489 -12.62 -11.33 17.93
N PHE A 490 -12.30 -11.80 19.13
CA PHE A 490 -13.22 -11.93 20.24
C PHE A 490 -12.85 -10.99 21.39
N PRO A 491 -13.83 -10.45 22.15
CA PRO A 491 -13.55 -9.80 23.43
C PRO A 491 -12.94 -10.79 24.43
N SER A 492 -12.10 -10.31 25.32
CA SER A 492 -11.50 -11.13 26.38
C SER A 492 -12.55 -11.84 27.26
N THR A 493 -13.73 -11.23 27.40
CA THR A 493 -14.89 -11.73 28.16
C THR A 493 -15.86 -12.55 27.30
N PHE A 494 -15.41 -13.04 26.12
CA PHE A 494 -16.26 -13.80 25.21
C PHE A 494 -16.88 -15.05 25.89
N ASP A 495 -18.19 -15.19 25.73
CA ASP A 495 -19.01 -16.28 26.20
C ASP A 495 -19.88 -16.78 25.03
N PRO A 496 -19.70 -17.98 24.53
CA PRO A 496 -20.43 -18.48 23.36
C PRO A 496 -21.95 -18.63 23.59
N ALA A 497 -22.41 -18.54 24.83
CA ALA A 497 -23.85 -18.54 25.16
C ALA A 497 -24.49 -17.15 25.03
N LYS A 498 -23.69 -16.08 24.83
CA LYS A 498 -24.18 -14.72 24.64
C LYS A 498 -24.17 -14.34 23.17
N THR A 499 -24.89 -13.28 22.84
CA THR A 499 -24.97 -12.74 21.47
C THR A 499 -24.28 -11.39 21.41
N TYR A 500 -23.42 -11.21 20.41
CA TYR A 500 -22.55 -10.03 20.24
C TYR A 500 -22.84 -9.30 18.94
N PRO A 501 -22.84 -7.97 18.94
CA PRO A 501 -22.76 -7.19 17.72
C PRO A 501 -21.39 -7.41 17.05
N ALA A 502 -21.35 -7.26 15.72
CA ALA A 502 -20.13 -7.41 14.95
C ALA A 502 -19.73 -6.10 14.27
N LEU A 503 -18.43 -5.85 14.16
CA LEU A 503 -17.85 -4.74 13.41
C LEU A 503 -16.90 -5.29 12.34
N VAL A 504 -17.23 -5.01 11.09
CA VAL A 504 -16.35 -5.32 9.96
C VAL A 504 -15.35 -4.19 9.79
N SER A 505 -14.06 -4.49 10.00
CA SER A 505 -12.95 -3.60 9.69
C SER A 505 -12.52 -3.87 8.27
N VAL A 506 -12.64 -2.90 7.37
CA VAL A 506 -12.45 -3.11 5.94
C VAL A 506 -11.52 -2.09 5.29
N TYR A 507 -10.73 -2.54 4.32
CA TYR A 507 -10.20 -1.71 3.23
C TYR A 507 -10.84 -2.11 1.90
N GLY A 508 -10.57 -3.30 1.40
CA GLY A 508 -11.26 -3.92 0.25
C GLY A 508 -10.77 -3.49 -1.12
N GLY A 509 -9.79 -2.57 -1.21
CA GLY A 509 -9.21 -2.14 -2.49
C GLY A 509 -8.51 -3.29 -3.21
N PRO A 510 -8.52 -3.31 -4.56
CA PRO A 510 -7.85 -4.33 -5.34
C PRO A 510 -6.35 -4.43 -5.02
N GLU A 511 -5.84 -5.66 -4.88
CA GLU A 511 -4.43 -5.97 -4.62
C GLU A 511 -3.90 -5.56 -3.22
N PHE A 512 -4.75 -5.03 -2.33
CA PHE A 512 -4.37 -4.68 -0.97
C PHE A 512 -4.67 -5.80 0.03
N THR A 513 -3.82 -5.88 1.07
CA THR A 513 -3.96 -6.85 2.19
C THR A 513 -4.32 -6.17 3.51
N SER A 514 -4.63 -4.88 3.49
CA SER A 514 -5.04 -4.14 4.69
C SER A 514 -6.44 -4.57 5.12
N ASN A 515 -6.60 -4.88 6.41
CA ASN A 515 -7.87 -5.30 7.02
C ASN A 515 -8.51 -6.52 6.32
N THR A 516 -7.67 -7.46 5.87
CA THR A 516 -8.05 -8.75 5.31
C THR A 516 -7.71 -9.89 6.27
N SER A 517 -8.10 -11.11 5.94
CA SER A 517 -7.61 -12.29 6.65
C SER A 517 -6.09 -12.42 6.48
N ARG A 518 -5.44 -13.00 7.49
CA ARG A 518 -3.97 -13.13 7.53
C ARG A 518 -3.54 -14.33 8.36
N GLU A 519 -2.40 -14.88 8.02
CA GLU A 519 -1.78 -16.02 8.76
C GLU A 519 -0.58 -15.56 9.62
N THR A 520 -0.48 -14.26 9.92
CA THR A 520 0.36 -13.76 11.02
C THR A 520 -0.45 -13.75 12.30
N PHE A 521 0.21 -13.98 13.44
CA PHE A 521 -0.48 -14.05 14.74
C PHE A 521 -1.31 -12.79 15.01
N VAL A 522 -2.53 -13.01 15.46
CA VAL A 522 -3.50 -11.93 15.68
C VAL A 522 -3.65 -11.66 17.18
N THR A 523 -3.21 -10.48 17.60
CA THR A 523 -3.63 -9.90 18.87
C THR A 523 -4.97 -9.20 18.65
N PRO A 524 -6.03 -9.54 19.39
CA PRO A 524 -7.34 -8.96 19.17
C PRO A 524 -7.34 -7.43 19.25
N ASN A 525 -8.06 -6.79 18.33
CA ASN A 525 -8.23 -5.35 18.32
C ASN A 525 -8.88 -4.88 19.65
N PRO A 526 -8.34 -3.86 20.33
CA PRO A 526 -8.91 -3.33 21.57
C PRO A 526 -10.41 -2.94 21.48
N ILE A 527 -10.93 -2.66 20.30
CA ILE A 527 -12.37 -2.41 20.06
C ILE A 527 -13.23 -3.60 20.52
N THR A 528 -12.70 -4.83 20.49
CA THR A 528 -13.42 -6.01 20.99
C THR A 528 -13.84 -5.85 22.44
N GLU A 529 -13.07 -5.14 23.27
CA GLU A 529 -13.34 -4.95 24.68
C GLU A 529 -14.59 -4.09 24.98
N PHE A 530 -15.10 -3.39 23.97
CA PHE A 530 -16.42 -2.76 24.03
C PHE A 530 -17.58 -3.74 23.82
N GLY A 531 -17.29 -5.03 23.72
CA GLY A 531 -18.29 -6.09 23.53
C GLY A 531 -18.67 -6.36 22.08
N PHE A 532 -17.78 -6.04 21.14
CA PHE A 532 -17.93 -6.37 19.73
C PHE A 532 -17.10 -7.60 19.33
N LEU A 533 -17.59 -8.33 18.32
CA LEU A 533 -16.74 -9.17 17.48
C LEU A 533 -16.15 -8.27 16.40
N VAL A 534 -14.84 -8.34 16.15
CA VAL A 534 -14.22 -7.64 15.03
C VAL A 534 -13.95 -8.63 13.90
N LEU A 535 -14.36 -8.27 12.71
CA LEU A 535 -14.28 -9.13 11.52
C LEU A 535 -13.38 -8.49 10.47
N ASN A 536 -12.49 -9.29 9.87
CA ASN A 536 -11.88 -9.00 8.58
C ASN A 536 -12.38 -10.03 7.58
N VAL A 537 -12.84 -9.62 6.43
CA VAL A 537 -13.37 -10.51 5.38
C VAL A 537 -12.70 -10.17 4.05
N ASP A 538 -12.34 -11.20 3.30
CA ASP A 538 -11.68 -11.04 2.01
C ASP A 538 -12.71 -10.78 0.89
N SER A 539 -12.21 -10.44 -0.27
CA SER A 539 -12.93 -10.45 -1.54
C SER A 539 -12.05 -11.09 -2.61
N ARG A 540 -12.55 -11.35 -3.79
CA ARG A 540 -11.75 -11.88 -4.90
C ARG A 540 -10.67 -10.92 -5.39
N SER A 541 -10.64 -9.69 -4.90
CA SER A 541 -9.62 -8.69 -5.23
C SER A 541 -8.35 -8.78 -4.38
N VAL A 542 -8.27 -9.67 -3.37
CA VAL A 542 -7.05 -9.88 -2.58
C VAL A 542 -5.96 -10.60 -3.38
N PRO A 543 -4.66 -10.33 -3.10
CA PRO A 543 -3.56 -11.07 -3.71
C PRO A 543 -3.56 -12.56 -3.33
N GLY A 544 -2.98 -13.40 -4.19
CA GLY A 544 -2.79 -14.83 -3.94
C GLY A 544 -3.81 -15.74 -4.65
N LEU A 545 -4.85 -15.16 -5.24
CA LEU A 545 -5.88 -15.89 -5.99
C LEU A 545 -5.66 -15.86 -7.51
N GLY A 546 -4.57 -15.25 -7.95
CA GLY A 546 -4.19 -15.08 -9.35
C GLY A 546 -4.91 -13.94 -10.07
N LYS A 547 -4.34 -13.52 -11.18
CA LYS A 547 -4.77 -12.35 -11.96
C LYS A 547 -6.20 -12.40 -12.42
N ARG A 548 -6.70 -13.58 -12.77
CA ARG A 548 -8.11 -13.75 -13.21
C ARG A 548 -9.11 -13.51 -12.09
N SER A 549 -8.73 -13.76 -10.85
CA SER A 549 -9.54 -13.41 -9.68
C SER A 549 -9.62 -11.89 -9.51
N LEU A 550 -8.49 -11.20 -9.68
CA LEU A 550 -8.43 -9.74 -9.67
C LEU A 550 -9.27 -9.13 -10.80
N ASP A 551 -9.25 -9.69 -12.01
CA ASP A 551 -10.04 -9.21 -13.15
C ASP A 551 -11.56 -9.22 -12.88
N ALA A 552 -12.04 -9.95 -11.86
CA ALA A 552 -13.45 -9.97 -11.51
C ALA A 552 -13.99 -8.58 -11.09
N VAL A 553 -13.13 -7.72 -10.53
CA VAL A 553 -13.50 -6.35 -10.14
C VAL A 553 -13.32 -5.33 -11.27
N TYR A 554 -12.69 -5.73 -12.39
CA TYR A 554 -12.46 -4.83 -13.52
C TYR A 554 -13.76 -4.29 -14.09
N GLN A 555 -13.85 -2.96 -14.19
CA GLN A 555 -15.05 -2.18 -14.54
C GLN A 555 -16.24 -2.32 -13.56
N LYS A 556 -16.00 -2.87 -12.35
CA LYS A 556 -17.04 -3.20 -11.37
C LYS A 556 -16.65 -2.92 -9.92
N LEU A 557 -15.81 -1.91 -9.66
CA LEU A 557 -15.49 -1.52 -8.30
C LEU A 557 -16.75 -1.17 -7.51
N GLY A 558 -16.79 -1.57 -6.25
CA GLY A 558 -17.95 -1.39 -5.36
C GLY A 558 -19.11 -2.33 -5.63
N GLN A 559 -18.92 -3.33 -6.46
CA GLN A 559 -19.91 -4.34 -6.78
C GLN A 559 -19.42 -5.72 -6.32
N VAL A 560 -18.50 -6.32 -7.07
CA VAL A 560 -17.98 -7.68 -6.82
C VAL A 560 -17.27 -7.79 -5.46
N ASP A 561 -16.44 -6.82 -5.13
CA ASP A 561 -15.72 -6.72 -3.87
C ASP A 561 -16.66 -6.62 -2.67
N ILE A 562 -17.70 -5.79 -2.76
CA ILE A 562 -18.71 -5.61 -1.70
C ILE A 562 -19.60 -6.84 -1.56
N ASP A 563 -20.03 -7.43 -2.68
CA ASP A 563 -20.87 -8.62 -2.65
C ASP A 563 -20.12 -9.81 -2.03
N ASP A 564 -18.83 -10.00 -2.34
CA ASP A 564 -18.01 -11.06 -1.74
C ASP A 564 -17.86 -10.89 -0.22
N MET A 565 -17.53 -9.66 0.24
CA MET A 565 -17.43 -9.36 1.68
C MET A 565 -18.76 -9.57 2.40
N THR A 566 -19.87 -9.21 1.77
CA THR A 566 -21.22 -9.41 2.30
C THR A 566 -21.53 -10.90 2.51
N GLU A 567 -21.14 -11.78 1.58
CA GLU A 567 -21.27 -13.23 1.75
C GLU A 567 -20.39 -13.76 2.91
N GLY A 568 -19.21 -13.18 3.14
CA GLY A 568 -18.37 -13.51 4.30
C GLY A 568 -19.05 -13.18 5.62
N VAL A 569 -19.72 -12.03 5.72
CA VAL A 569 -20.53 -11.68 6.90
C VAL A 569 -21.73 -12.62 7.07
N LYS A 570 -22.44 -12.93 6.00
CA LYS A 570 -23.59 -13.86 6.03
C LYS A 570 -23.20 -15.28 6.45
N ALA A 571 -21.98 -15.73 6.11
CA ALA A 571 -21.48 -17.03 6.53
C ALA A 571 -21.44 -17.19 8.06
N LEU A 572 -21.23 -16.09 8.78
CA LEU A 572 -21.22 -16.08 10.25
C LEU A 572 -22.62 -16.12 10.89
N TRP A 573 -23.69 -15.95 10.12
CA TRP A 573 -25.06 -16.00 10.66
C TRP A 573 -25.50 -17.39 11.17
N THR A 574 -24.73 -18.42 10.85
CA THR A 574 -24.89 -19.75 11.44
C THR A 574 -24.33 -19.86 12.85
N ARG A 575 -23.54 -18.90 13.29
CA ARG A 575 -22.94 -18.84 14.62
C ARG A 575 -23.95 -18.25 15.63
N PRO A 576 -24.35 -18.95 16.69
CA PRO A 576 -25.41 -18.51 17.59
C PRO A 576 -25.03 -17.24 18.37
N TYR A 577 -23.73 -16.97 18.51
CA TYR A 577 -23.22 -15.79 19.23
C TYR A 577 -23.13 -14.53 18.35
N VAL A 578 -23.43 -14.58 17.06
CA VAL A 578 -23.43 -13.42 16.15
C VAL A 578 -24.82 -12.82 16.07
N ASP A 579 -24.94 -11.53 16.46
CA ASP A 579 -26.18 -10.78 16.27
C ASP A 579 -26.25 -10.24 14.83
N LYS A 580 -26.92 -10.98 13.97
CA LYS A 580 -27.11 -10.62 12.56
C LYS A 580 -27.88 -9.31 12.30
N LYS A 581 -28.51 -8.72 13.34
CA LYS A 581 -29.23 -7.44 13.24
C LYS A 581 -28.34 -6.25 13.65
N ARG A 582 -27.19 -6.51 14.29
CA ARG A 582 -26.28 -5.49 14.79
C ARG A 582 -24.89 -5.70 14.18
N VAL A 583 -24.81 -5.57 12.85
CA VAL A 583 -23.54 -5.60 12.11
C VAL A 583 -23.21 -4.18 11.67
N GLY A 584 -22.06 -3.67 12.07
CA GLY A 584 -21.48 -2.42 11.58
C GLY A 584 -20.31 -2.67 10.66
N ILE A 585 -19.95 -1.68 9.84
CA ILE A 585 -18.79 -1.70 8.95
C ILE A 585 -18.07 -0.36 9.04
N PHE A 586 -16.73 -0.37 9.06
CA PHE A 586 -15.96 0.88 9.10
C PHE A 586 -14.65 0.75 8.34
N GLY A 587 -14.19 1.88 7.79
CA GLY A 587 -12.94 1.96 7.08
C GLY A 587 -12.60 3.38 6.61
N THR A 588 -11.40 3.52 6.05
CA THR A 588 -10.86 4.81 5.57
C THR A 588 -10.46 4.67 4.11
N SER A 589 -10.56 5.76 3.32
CA SER A 589 -10.19 5.79 1.90
C SER A 589 -11.06 4.80 1.11
N TYR A 590 -10.47 3.85 0.37
CA TYR A 590 -11.24 2.76 -0.24
C TYR A 590 -12.08 2.00 0.80
N GLY A 591 -11.56 1.82 2.02
CA GLY A 591 -12.32 1.21 3.13
C GLY A 591 -13.53 2.03 3.54
N GLY A 592 -13.44 3.35 3.50
CA GLY A 592 -14.59 4.25 3.68
C GLY A 592 -15.62 4.07 2.56
N TYR A 593 -15.17 3.98 1.32
CA TYR A 593 -16.01 3.66 0.18
C TYR A 593 -16.67 2.28 0.32
N SER A 594 -15.92 1.25 0.73
CA SER A 594 -16.46 -0.09 0.99
C SER A 594 -17.52 -0.07 2.09
N ALA A 595 -17.30 0.71 3.16
CA ALA A 595 -18.27 0.86 4.24
C ALA A 595 -19.57 1.54 3.76
N LEU A 596 -19.46 2.58 2.93
CA LEU A 596 -20.61 3.23 2.29
C LEU A 596 -21.38 2.26 1.41
N MET A 597 -20.69 1.60 0.48
CA MET A 597 -21.33 0.68 -0.46
C MET A 597 -21.96 -0.52 0.25
N GLY A 598 -21.30 -1.04 1.30
CA GLY A 598 -21.85 -2.10 2.15
C GLY A 598 -23.18 -1.68 2.78
N LEU A 599 -23.24 -0.53 3.44
CA LEU A 599 -24.46 -0.04 4.09
C LEU A 599 -25.56 0.30 3.08
N LEU A 600 -25.22 0.93 1.96
CA LEU A 600 -26.21 1.46 1.02
C LEU A 600 -26.76 0.36 0.09
N ARG A 601 -25.94 -0.61 -0.33
CA ARG A 601 -26.36 -1.71 -1.21
C ARG A 601 -26.92 -2.91 -0.45
N HIS A 602 -26.41 -3.16 0.79
CA HIS A 602 -26.80 -4.33 1.59
C HIS A 602 -27.36 -3.93 2.97
N PRO A 603 -28.43 -3.10 3.00
CA PRO A 603 -29.03 -2.64 4.26
C PRO A 603 -29.68 -3.77 5.07
N GLU A 604 -29.84 -4.96 4.50
CA GLU A 604 -30.29 -6.18 5.19
C GLU A 604 -29.16 -6.84 6.01
N VAL A 605 -27.89 -6.49 5.72
CA VAL A 605 -26.71 -7.01 6.41
C VAL A 605 -26.12 -5.98 7.35
N PHE A 606 -25.92 -4.77 6.87
CA PHE A 606 -25.25 -3.71 7.62
C PHE A 606 -26.26 -2.73 8.25
N ALA A 607 -26.24 -2.62 9.57
CA ALA A 607 -27.09 -1.71 10.34
C ALA A 607 -26.47 -0.33 10.55
N ALA A 608 -25.12 -0.23 10.42
CA ALA A 608 -24.39 1.02 10.60
C ALA A 608 -23.10 1.01 9.77
N ALA A 609 -22.66 2.21 9.36
CA ALA A 609 -21.33 2.40 8.77
C ALA A 609 -20.65 3.65 9.31
N ALA A 610 -19.32 3.58 9.46
CA ALA A 610 -18.45 4.74 9.64
C ALA A 610 -17.46 4.81 8.48
N ALA A 611 -17.57 5.86 7.68
CA ALA A 611 -16.81 6.04 6.45
C ALA A 611 -15.92 7.29 6.56
N SER A 612 -14.61 7.08 6.61
CA SER A 612 -13.62 8.14 6.70
C SER A 612 -12.96 8.41 5.36
N SER A 613 -12.77 9.69 5.01
CA SER A 613 -12.08 10.14 3.78
C SER A 613 -12.48 9.30 2.57
N SER A 614 -13.80 9.12 2.39
CA SER A 614 -14.36 8.14 1.49
C SER A 614 -14.69 8.73 0.12
N LEU A 615 -14.42 7.97 -0.92
CA LEU A 615 -14.95 8.24 -2.23
C LEU A 615 -16.47 7.99 -2.26
N SER A 616 -17.21 8.79 -3.00
CA SER A 616 -18.65 8.59 -3.22
C SER A 616 -18.99 8.29 -4.67
N ASP A 617 -18.10 8.64 -5.58
CA ASP A 617 -18.24 8.42 -7.02
C ASP A 617 -16.85 8.38 -7.66
N TRP A 618 -16.55 7.35 -8.42
CA TRP A 618 -15.26 7.15 -9.09
C TRP A 618 -14.95 8.20 -10.14
N ARG A 619 -15.94 8.96 -10.62
CA ARG A 619 -15.76 10.11 -11.51
C ARG A 619 -15.02 11.29 -10.83
N ASN A 620 -14.97 11.31 -9.50
CA ASN A 620 -14.30 12.33 -8.70
C ASN A 620 -12.85 11.97 -8.34
N TYR A 621 -12.35 10.84 -8.78
CA TYR A 621 -11.00 10.40 -8.47
C TYR A 621 -10.10 10.46 -9.70
N ASP A 622 -8.78 10.35 -9.48
CA ASP A 622 -7.79 10.54 -10.53
C ASP A 622 -7.87 9.51 -11.66
N THR A 623 -7.27 9.87 -12.81
CA THR A 623 -7.28 9.05 -14.01
C THR A 623 -6.45 7.78 -13.88
N ILE A 624 -5.30 7.80 -13.19
CA ILE A 624 -4.36 6.66 -13.17
C ILE A 624 -4.97 5.49 -12.39
N TYR A 625 -5.41 5.75 -11.14
CA TYR A 625 -6.06 4.72 -10.33
C TYR A 625 -7.41 4.30 -10.91
N THR A 626 -8.28 5.28 -11.13
CA THR A 626 -9.66 4.97 -11.50
C THR A 626 -9.76 4.27 -12.84
N GLU A 627 -9.06 4.76 -13.86
CA GLU A 627 -9.17 4.18 -15.21
C GLU A 627 -8.43 2.85 -15.35
N ARG A 628 -7.47 2.57 -14.48
CA ARG A 628 -6.85 1.24 -14.35
C ARG A 628 -7.91 0.18 -14.06
N TYR A 629 -8.80 0.45 -13.14
CA TYR A 629 -9.82 -0.52 -12.68
C TYR A 629 -11.17 -0.35 -13.34
N MET A 630 -11.56 0.87 -13.74
CA MET A 630 -12.91 1.19 -14.22
C MET A 630 -12.96 1.57 -15.70
N TRP A 631 -11.79 1.82 -16.34
CA TRP A 631 -11.68 2.45 -17.64
C TRP A 631 -12.33 3.86 -17.63
N ILE A 632 -12.56 4.48 -18.79
CA ILE A 632 -13.15 5.83 -18.83
C ILE A 632 -14.68 5.79 -18.67
N PRO A 633 -15.28 6.77 -17.99
CA PRO A 633 -16.73 6.79 -17.73
C PRO A 633 -17.55 6.90 -19.00
N GLN A 634 -17.01 7.43 -20.10
CA GLN A 634 -17.68 7.50 -21.41
C GLN A 634 -17.95 6.12 -22.02
N GLU A 635 -17.12 5.11 -21.70
CA GLU A 635 -17.21 3.76 -22.24
C GLU A 635 -17.71 2.73 -21.22
N ASN A 636 -17.63 3.02 -19.91
CA ASN A 636 -18.13 2.17 -18.82
C ASN A 636 -19.18 2.88 -17.95
N LYS A 637 -20.14 3.53 -18.58
CA LYS A 637 -21.15 4.32 -17.88
C LYS A 637 -21.90 3.54 -16.80
N ASP A 638 -22.35 2.33 -17.11
CA ASP A 638 -23.11 1.49 -16.18
C ASP A 638 -22.26 1.04 -14.97
N GLY A 639 -20.97 0.75 -15.18
CA GLY A 639 -20.06 0.39 -14.10
C GLY A 639 -19.83 1.55 -13.13
N TYR A 640 -19.63 2.75 -13.65
CA TYR A 640 -19.52 3.96 -12.81
C TYR A 640 -20.80 4.26 -12.05
N GLU A 641 -21.97 4.14 -12.68
CA GLU A 641 -23.25 4.36 -12.02
C GLU A 641 -23.50 3.34 -10.90
N ALA A 642 -23.25 2.05 -11.17
CA ALA A 642 -23.39 0.99 -10.18
C ALA A 642 -22.31 1.05 -9.07
N GLY A 643 -21.14 1.64 -9.34
CA GLY A 643 -20.07 1.86 -8.38
C GLY A 643 -20.18 3.18 -7.60
N ALA A 644 -21.16 4.04 -7.89
CA ALA A 644 -21.35 5.31 -7.20
C ALA A 644 -22.25 5.16 -5.97
N ALA A 645 -21.74 5.49 -4.77
CA ALA A 645 -22.54 5.53 -3.55
C ALA A 645 -23.72 6.53 -3.67
N LEU A 646 -23.55 7.57 -4.48
CA LEU A 646 -24.59 8.57 -4.78
C LEU A 646 -25.86 7.93 -5.33
N THR A 647 -25.75 6.90 -6.18
CA THR A 647 -26.86 6.16 -6.77
C THR A 647 -27.78 5.53 -5.71
N TYR A 648 -27.21 5.16 -4.58
CA TYR A 648 -27.92 4.45 -3.52
C TYR A 648 -28.30 5.33 -2.32
N ALA A 649 -28.02 6.62 -2.35
CA ALA A 649 -28.23 7.55 -1.23
C ALA A 649 -29.67 7.53 -0.70
N ALA A 650 -30.68 7.49 -1.59
CA ALA A 650 -32.09 7.42 -1.23
C ALA A 650 -32.47 6.11 -0.51
N GLY A 651 -31.65 5.06 -0.67
CA GLY A 651 -31.84 3.74 -0.05
C GLY A 651 -31.32 3.63 1.40
N LEU A 652 -30.67 4.66 1.96
CA LEU A 652 -30.13 4.62 3.31
C LEU A 652 -31.20 4.24 4.35
N LYS A 653 -30.97 3.16 5.09
CA LYS A 653 -31.84 2.67 6.19
C LYS A 653 -31.13 2.61 7.53
N GLY A 654 -29.83 2.35 7.55
CA GLY A 654 -29.02 2.22 8.76
C GLY A 654 -28.47 3.57 9.24
N ARG A 655 -27.58 3.52 10.25
CA ARG A 655 -26.86 4.69 10.75
C ARG A 655 -25.59 4.92 9.96
N LEU A 656 -25.33 6.15 9.56
CA LEU A 656 -24.15 6.53 8.80
C LEU A 656 -23.43 7.66 9.53
N LEU A 657 -22.11 7.45 9.77
CA LEU A 657 -21.16 8.48 10.16
C LEU A 657 -20.19 8.72 9.00
N LEU A 658 -20.11 9.96 8.56
CA LEU A 658 -19.11 10.42 7.58
C LEU A 658 -18.03 11.23 8.29
N TYR A 659 -16.77 11.00 7.93
CA TYR A 659 -15.66 11.87 8.30
C TYR A 659 -14.87 12.27 7.06
N TYR A 660 -14.41 13.53 7.03
CA TYR A 660 -13.45 13.98 6.02
C TYR A 660 -12.56 15.09 6.58
N GLY A 661 -11.31 15.14 6.09
CA GLY A 661 -10.39 16.25 6.32
C GLY A 661 -10.62 17.36 5.31
N THR A 662 -10.67 18.61 5.75
CA THR A 662 -10.94 19.72 4.83
C THR A 662 -9.76 20.08 3.91
N ALA A 663 -8.56 19.57 4.25
CA ALA A 663 -7.33 19.70 3.46
C ALA A 663 -6.93 18.38 2.76
N ASP A 664 -7.88 17.45 2.59
CA ASP A 664 -7.63 16.19 1.88
C ASP A 664 -7.37 16.48 0.40
N ASN A 665 -6.11 16.27 -0.03
CA ASN A 665 -5.64 16.46 -1.40
C ASN A 665 -5.61 15.17 -2.23
N ASN A 666 -6.12 14.06 -1.67
CA ASN A 666 -6.24 12.78 -2.34
C ASN A 666 -7.72 12.44 -2.64
N VAL A 667 -8.50 12.09 -1.60
CA VAL A 667 -9.95 11.97 -1.74
C VAL A 667 -10.58 13.31 -1.37
N HIS A 668 -10.76 14.14 -2.35
CA HIS A 668 -11.15 15.52 -2.16
C HIS A 668 -12.46 15.69 -1.35
N PRO A 669 -12.58 16.73 -0.51
CA PRO A 669 -13.78 17.03 0.27
C PRO A 669 -15.07 17.04 -0.54
N SER A 670 -15.00 17.43 -1.83
CA SER A 670 -16.14 17.43 -2.74
C SER A 670 -16.81 16.05 -2.86
N SER A 671 -16.06 14.95 -2.74
CA SER A 671 -16.61 13.60 -2.79
C SER A 671 -17.60 13.36 -1.64
N THR A 672 -17.21 13.71 -0.40
CA THR A 672 -18.12 13.62 0.75
C THR A 672 -19.27 14.62 0.67
N LEU A 673 -19.00 15.86 0.24
CA LEU A 673 -20.02 16.91 0.15
C LEU A 673 -21.13 16.60 -0.87
N GLN A 674 -20.78 15.96 -2.01
CA GLN A 674 -21.78 15.48 -2.98
C GLN A 674 -22.68 14.42 -2.37
N LEU A 675 -22.14 13.50 -1.55
CA LEU A 675 -22.95 12.50 -0.86
C LEU A 675 -23.84 13.14 0.20
N VAL A 676 -23.34 14.12 0.96
CA VAL A 676 -24.12 14.89 1.92
C VAL A 676 -25.32 15.56 1.23
N ASP A 677 -25.10 16.23 0.10
CA ASP A 677 -26.19 16.86 -0.69
C ASP A 677 -27.21 15.83 -1.17
N ALA A 678 -26.75 14.68 -1.70
CA ALA A 678 -27.64 13.62 -2.15
C ALA A 678 -28.49 13.01 -1.01
N LEU A 679 -27.91 12.78 0.16
CA LEU A 679 -28.60 12.29 1.34
C LEU A 679 -29.62 13.31 1.88
N GLN A 680 -29.26 14.60 1.93
CA GLN A 680 -30.15 15.68 2.37
C GLN A 680 -31.35 15.82 1.44
N ARG A 681 -31.12 15.80 0.10
CA ARG A 681 -32.22 15.82 -0.90
C ARG A 681 -33.14 14.62 -0.79
N ALA A 682 -32.59 13.46 -0.36
CA ALA A 682 -33.36 12.25 -0.11
C ALA A 682 -34.06 12.24 1.28
N GLY A 683 -33.92 13.30 2.09
CA GLY A 683 -34.51 13.41 3.41
C GLY A 683 -33.94 12.41 4.44
N LYS A 684 -32.66 12.01 4.27
CA LYS A 684 -32.00 11.05 5.17
C LYS A 684 -31.33 11.72 6.34
N SER A 685 -31.31 11.06 7.50
CA SER A 685 -30.55 11.47 8.68
C SER A 685 -29.23 10.70 8.75
N PHE A 686 -28.14 11.42 8.99
CA PHE A 686 -26.79 10.90 9.12
C PHE A 686 -25.94 11.87 9.93
N ASP A 687 -24.78 11.42 10.41
CA ASP A 687 -23.82 12.22 11.16
C ASP A 687 -22.62 12.57 10.28
N VAL A 688 -22.09 13.80 10.43
CA VAL A 688 -20.87 14.25 9.75
C VAL A 688 -19.91 14.80 10.78
N GLN A 689 -18.68 14.30 10.78
CA GLN A 689 -17.57 14.84 11.53
C GLN A 689 -16.55 15.40 10.55
N VAL A 690 -16.09 16.61 10.80
CA VAL A 690 -15.12 17.32 9.96
C VAL A 690 -13.80 17.43 10.68
N GLY A 691 -12.70 17.12 9.98
CA GLY A 691 -11.33 17.36 10.43
C GLY A 691 -10.79 18.67 9.83
N PRO A 692 -10.87 19.82 10.53
CA PRO A 692 -10.39 21.08 9.99
C PRO A 692 -8.88 21.03 9.75
N ASP A 693 -8.43 21.43 8.55
CA ASP A 693 -7.03 21.38 8.10
C ASP A 693 -6.37 19.98 8.12
N GLN A 694 -7.15 18.91 8.34
CA GLN A 694 -6.66 17.55 8.24
C GLN A 694 -6.61 17.11 6.78
N GLY A 695 -5.54 16.41 6.41
CA GLY A 695 -5.41 15.76 5.10
C GLY A 695 -6.16 14.43 5.03
N HIS A 696 -5.67 13.53 4.17
CA HIS A 696 -6.23 12.18 3.98
C HIS A 696 -5.97 11.31 5.22
N SER A 697 -6.95 11.21 6.11
CA SER A 697 -6.82 10.55 7.42
C SER A 697 -8.11 9.85 7.86
N SER A 698 -8.01 9.06 8.92
CA SER A 698 -9.15 8.51 9.66
C SER A 698 -9.55 9.41 10.83
N VAL A 699 -10.73 9.20 11.35
CA VAL A 699 -11.12 9.71 12.68
C VAL A 699 -10.19 9.06 13.71
N ASN A 700 -9.44 9.87 14.45
CA ASN A 700 -8.62 9.43 15.60
C ASN A 700 -9.46 9.33 16.86
#